data_c904a433d27d5beba9922a0591c1f14e
#
_entry.id   c904a433d27d5beba9922a0591c1f14e
#
_cell.length_a   1.000
_cell.length_b   1.000
_cell.length_c   1.000
_cell.angle_alpha   90.00
_cell.angle_beta   90.00
_cell.angle_gamma   90.00
#
_symmetry.space_group_name_H-M   'P 1'
#
loop_
_entity.id
_entity.type
_entity.pdbx_description
1 polymer ?
#
loop_
_entity_poly.entity_id
_entity_poly.type
_entity_poly.pdbx_seq_one_letter_code
_entity_poly.pdbx_strand_id
1 'polypeptide(L)'
;MDKINVHLLGRPYVELNGKRVNFPYKKAEGFFYYLCVKKDITREEIIYVLWGADNENVGRKNLREAVYQIKKLLGKEILVTEGHTGISLNPLSMPEIDWDKIGEDYIPESEEDGFLSHFHIKNCYEFEEWVSSMREQYNQHIMKSVREKLFQANIQKDMGQVQKYGNMLIRQDPYNEELYQEIMEIYAAGGNYNMAIKLYYDLEKTLSEDLGVEPSGEITQLFHRIFNVKGNVAQTGESWNVSFVGRTQEIYQISQCITGIGQSGAPRCVAIAGEEGVGKTALLNKAAQMAKGYQRVILHAACYSEEKEFYLRPWNDIFWELEQCVESGIFEADLIQEEKQQLHQLIRGTGGEKPGEIRQPSFQSIERVAIEMCRKLTKSHRLMLFFDDVQWMDTMSFQLLNRLLLTLGTEKILFICTYNQNSDQEVIEAMEKLIRQDLLTTFSIEPFTKQETEELLHRHLPQLDEENEKKEQIYEMTEGNAFFLMEMINYIKEKGFTLEISPKANNVIKARLAGLPEPENQVLSCMSVFPEKITIEELELLLPDMDRLTLVRILEKLQERHLIKETLVGWNIYYEFVHRVFREYIYEHQSQGKRRVCHQILAKYYEEQGKTKPNFPTLPMTIYHYERCHDQAKTYEYKIAYLNEYYTLVNENFPILHWEIEEGEEEPALAAGAAQMMDLADEVIRLSDTSPKVQEMKMRMYYLKGRYNIAQGEYEPGLEGIRQSIELAEKLGNVKTLLNCYKQMSFYGIQVEAPELVKEYLDKGFALLQEEENEERGVFTRLLGWYYLYKKDYEKAEEKFLEAVELFQKPESQEGCLHISIAACYGYLGDLYREQGKLEEAAGYYETALKTGTDKVMANGLGQFYSGLGQVRLLQGRYEEGEKYLKEAIECLKRHGYYWGREKAEACMVLLLLKTGRKEEAREYFKESRRISEKIKNPSTELLLREVERELK
;
A
#
# COMPACT_ATOMS: atom_id res chain seq x y z
N MET A 1 11.22 60.47 43.19
CA MET A 1 12.17 60.04 42.18
C MET A 1 11.37 59.75 40.92
N ASP A 2 11.86 60.15 39.77
CA ASP A 2 11.18 59.82 38.51
C ASP A 2 11.28 58.34 38.27
N LYS A 3 10.11 57.70 37.91
CA LYS A 3 10.05 56.26 37.65
C LYS A 3 10.39 56.03 36.18
N ILE A 4 11.45 55.35 35.92
CA ILE A 4 11.92 55.00 34.54
C ILE A 4 11.70 53.50 34.36
N ASN A 5 10.91 53.16 33.32
CA ASN A 5 10.74 51.77 32.86
C ASN A 5 11.38 51.60 31.49
N VAL A 6 12.15 50.56 31.33
CA VAL A 6 12.81 50.20 30.06
C VAL A 6 12.31 48.87 29.59
N HIS A 7 11.73 48.88 28.44
CA HIS A 7 11.21 47.67 27.77
C HIS A 7 12.20 47.24 26.66
N LEU A 8 12.89 46.12 26.86
CA LEU A 8 13.86 45.55 25.94
C LEU A 8 13.30 44.31 25.25
N LEU A 9 12.22 43.73 25.76
CA LEU A 9 11.55 42.58 25.20
C LEU A 9 10.41 43.06 24.29
N GLY A 10 10.34 42.49 23.09
CA GLY A 10 9.47 42.95 22.04
C GLY A 10 10.03 44.22 21.35
N ARG A 11 9.17 45.10 20.91
CA ARG A 11 9.58 46.38 20.30
C ARG A 11 10.05 47.33 21.41
N PRO A 12 11.35 47.66 21.46
CA PRO A 12 11.89 48.36 22.63
C PRO A 12 11.42 49.82 22.72
N TYR A 13 11.25 50.27 23.94
CA TYR A 13 10.95 51.67 24.30
C TYR A 13 11.27 52.00 25.74
N VAL A 14 11.38 53.25 26.05
CA VAL A 14 11.61 53.78 27.41
C VAL A 14 10.46 54.66 27.85
N GLU A 15 10.06 54.52 29.10
CA GLU A 15 9.04 55.36 29.74
C GLU A 15 9.61 56.14 30.91
N LEU A 16 9.26 57.41 31.01
CA LEU A 16 9.51 58.27 32.13
C LEU A 16 8.17 58.66 32.76
N ASN A 17 7.87 58.26 33.98
CA ASN A 17 6.61 58.51 34.67
C ASN A 17 5.38 58.12 33.84
N GLY A 18 5.45 56.98 33.12
CA GLY A 18 4.36 56.42 32.29
C GLY A 18 4.20 57.10 30.93
N LYS A 19 5.12 57.99 30.49
CA LYS A 19 5.13 58.60 29.16
C LYS A 19 6.33 58.12 28.35
N ARG A 20 6.09 57.67 27.10
CA ARG A 20 7.18 57.25 26.23
C ARG A 20 8.15 58.42 25.93
N VAL A 21 9.44 58.09 25.98
CA VAL A 21 10.55 58.98 25.73
C VAL A 21 11.07 58.70 24.32
N ASN A 22 11.17 59.74 23.47
CA ASN A 22 11.74 59.59 22.11
C ASN A 22 13.17 60.07 22.12
N PHE A 23 14.08 59.20 21.76
CA PHE A 23 15.48 59.57 21.57
C PHE A 23 15.69 60.30 20.23
N PRO A 24 16.61 61.29 20.20
CA PRO A 24 16.81 62.10 18.97
C PRO A 24 17.44 61.34 17.81
N TYR A 25 18.12 60.24 18.10
CA TYR A 25 18.71 59.34 17.09
C TYR A 25 18.99 57.95 17.68
N LYS A 26 18.94 56.91 16.84
CA LYS A 26 19.00 55.50 17.21
C LYS A 26 20.26 55.06 17.95
N LYS A 27 21.43 55.69 17.64
CA LYS A 27 22.67 55.35 18.37
C LYS A 27 22.65 55.78 19.85
N ALA A 28 21.97 56.91 20.18
CA ALA A 28 21.78 57.30 21.60
C ALA A 28 20.83 56.35 22.33
N GLU A 29 19.80 55.91 21.66
CA GLU A 29 18.84 54.92 22.14
C GLU A 29 19.51 53.54 22.34
N GLY A 30 20.25 53.03 21.34
CA GLY A 30 21.02 51.77 21.41
C GLY A 30 22.11 51.81 22.47
N PHE A 31 22.77 52.98 22.66
CA PHE A 31 23.70 53.16 23.76
C PHE A 31 23.02 52.94 25.12
N PHE A 32 21.83 53.50 25.31
CA PHE A 32 21.09 53.37 26.57
C PHE A 32 20.63 51.93 26.79
N TYR A 33 20.16 51.24 25.75
CA TYR A 33 19.80 49.82 25.83
C TYR A 33 21.00 48.96 26.16
N TYR A 34 22.15 49.21 25.53
CA TYR A 34 23.39 48.48 25.81
C TYR A 34 23.80 48.61 27.27
N LEU A 35 23.72 49.87 27.78
CA LEU A 35 24.05 50.17 29.16
C LEU A 35 23.04 49.59 30.17
N CYS A 36 21.75 49.51 29.78
CA CYS A 36 20.73 48.89 30.63
C CYS A 36 21.01 47.39 30.83
N VAL A 37 21.56 46.68 29.86
CA VAL A 37 21.92 45.26 29.99
C VAL A 37 23.25 45.10 30.72
N LYS A 38 24.30 45.84 30.36
CA LYS A 38 25.66 45.69 30.89
C LYS A 38 25.84 46.33 32.26
N LYS A 39 24.97 47.32 32.61
CA LYS A 39 24.96 48.11 33.87
C LYS A 39 26.18 49.05 34.02
N ASP A 40 27.38 48.60 33.67
CA ASP A 40 28.64 49.32 33.70
C ASP A 40 29.46 49.00 32.44
N ILE A 41 30.00 50.00 31.77
CA ILE A 41 30.77 49.88 30.52
C ILE A 41 31.92 50.86 30.47
N THR A 42 32.98 50.54 29.68
CA THR A 42 34.04 51.46 29.42
C THR A 42 33.66 52.36 28.25
N ARG A 43 34.27 53.59 28.20
CA ARG A 43 34.07 54.54 27.09
C ARG A 43 34.60 53.98 25.77
N GLU A 44 35.69 53.24 25.83
CA GLU A 44 36.29 52.60 24.65
C GLU A 44 35.42 51.50 24.09
N GLU A 45 34.84 50.68 24.96
CA GLU A 45 33.93 49.59 24.60
C GLU A 45 32.69 50.15 23.81
N ILE A 46 32.03 51.14 24.38
CA ILE A 46 30.82 51.67 23.74
C ILE A 46 31.14 52.49 22.45
N ILE A 47 32.29 53.13 22.40
CA ILE A 47 32.75 53.79 21.16
C ILE A 47 32.99 52.75 20.07
N TYR A 48 33.64 51.66 20.39
CA TYR A 48 33.88 50.52 19.48
C TYR A 48 32.54 49.94 18.98
N VAL A 49 31.64 49.61 19.87
CA VAL A 49 30.33 49.01 19.55
C VAL A 49 29.44 49.89 18.65
N LEU A 50 29.39 51.19 18.90
CA LEU A 50 28.42 52.08 18.17
C LEU A 50 29.04 52.93 17.05
N TRP A 51 30.33 53.23 17.13
CA TRP A 51 30.98 54.12 16.16
C TRP A 51 32.19 53.54 15.43
N GLY A 52 32.63 52.31 15.83
CA GLY A 52 33.77 51.59 15.21
C GLY A 52 35.14 52.16 15.59
N ALA A 53 36.20 51.43 15.18
CA ALA A 53 37.58 51.72 15.55
C ALA A 53 38.23 52.83 14.70
N ASP A 54 37.71 53.22 13.56
CA ASP A 54 38.40 54.00 12.55
C ASP A 54 38.61 55.50 12.87
N ASN A 55 37.86 56.02 13.88
CA ASN A 55 38.00 57.47 14.23
C ASN A 55 37.68 57.78 15.71
N GLU A 56 38.59 57.45 16.59
CA GLU A 56 38.44 57.55 18.02
C GLU A 56 37.99 58.93 18.51
N ASN A 57 38.49 60.02 17.89
CA ASN A 57 38.14 61.38 18.23
C ASN A 57 36.66 61.73 17.89
N VAL A 58 36.18 61.22 16.78
CA VAL A 58 34.76 61.34 16.36
C VAL A 58 33.89 60.53 17.30
N GLY A 59 34.30 59.30 17.59
CA GLY A 59 33.59 58.44 18.58
C GLY A 59 33.45 59.06 19.94
N ARG A 60 34.50 59.66 20.47
CA ARG A 60 34.51 60.43 21.75
C ARG A 60 33.59 61.66 21.75
N LYS A 61 33.50 62.38 20.65
CA LYS A 61 32.57 63.51 20.47
C LYS A 61 31.12 62.97 20.45
N ASN A 62 30.84 61.94 19.67
CA ASN A 62 29.49 61.37 19.54
C ASN A 62 28.99 60.74 20.84
N LEU A 63 29.90 60.11 21.63
CA LEU A 63 29.57 59.57 22.94
C LEU A 63 29.19 60.68 23.92
N ARG A 64 29.94 61.79 23.96
CA ARG A 64 29.60 62.96 24.81
C ARG A 64 28.20 63.49 24.47
N GLU A 65 27.87 63.61 23.18
CA GLU A 65 26.57 64.04 22.75
C GLU A 65 25.48 63.01 23.16
N ALA A 66 25.69 61.71 22.99
CA ALA A 66 24.76 60.67 23.41
C ALA A 66 24.50 60.69 24.94
N VAL A 67 25.57 60.82 25.74
CA VAL A 67 25.48 60.99 27.22
C VAL A 67 24.71 62.25 27.60
N TYR A 68 24.95 63.35 26.90
CA TYR A 68 24.20 64.62 27.11
C TYR A 68 22.72 64.44 26.81
N GLN A 69 22.36 63.81 25.69
CA GLN A 69 20.97 63.64 25.30
C GLN A 69 20.24 62.68 26.28
N ILE A 70 20.86 61.60 26.72
CA ILE A 70 20.27 60.69 27.69
C ILE A 70 20.02 61.42 29.03
N LYS A 71 21.02 62.17 29.54
CA LYS A 71 20.87 62.98 30.79
C LYS A 71 19.82 64.10 30.63
N LYS A 72 19.65 64.65 29.46
CA LYS A 72 18.62 65.65 29.19
C LYS A 72 17.21 65.03 29.17
N LEU A 73 17.04 63.83 28.63
CA LEU A 73 15.75 63.17 28.47
C LEU A 73 15.30 62.46 29.75
N LEU A 74 16.20 61.75 30.43
CA LEU A 74 15.89 60.85 31.55
C LEU A 74 16.32 61.39 32.92
N GLY A 75 16.93 62.56 32.96
CA GLY A 75 17.42 63.16 34.21
C GLY A 75 18.93 63.10 34.36
N LYS A 76 19.52 64.17 35.05
CA LYS A 76 20.98 64.27 35.21
C LYS A 76 21.58 63.17 36.08
N GLU A 77 20.80 62.56 36.94
CA GLU A 77 21.20 61.54 37.89
C GLU A 77 21.21 60.12 37.32
N ILE A 78 20.70 59.89 36.09
CA ILE A 78 20.53 58.55 35.51
C ILE A 78 21.87 57.85 35.22
N LEU A 79 22.90 58.65 34.86
CA LEU A 79 24.20 58.16 34.48
C LEU A 79 25.27 58.69 35.42
N VAL A 80 26.08 57.80 35.96
CA VAL A 80 27.31 58.14 36.65
C VAL A 80 28.52 57.99 35.72
N THR A 81 29.38 58.96 35.72
CA THR A 81 30.64 58.89 34.92
C THR A 81 31.80 58.93 35.86
N GLU A 82 32.49 57.80 35.93
CA GLU A 82 33.68 57.64 36.82
C GLU A 82 34.94 58.10 36.05
N GLY A 83 35.47 59.24 36.39
CA GLY A 83 36.68 59.75 35.77
C GLY A 83 36.59 59.86 34.23
N HIS A 84 37.66 59.42 33.57
CA HIS A 84 37.75 59.44 32.11
C HIS A 84 37.45 58.04 31.44
N THR A 85 37.16 57.01 32.21
CA THR A 85 37.18 55.62 31.73
C THR A 85 35.81 54.92 31.76
N GLY A 86 34.98 55.10 32.74
CA GLY A 86 33.74 54.34 32.93
C GLY A 86 32.45 55.18 32.74
N ILE A 87 31.34 54.51 32.36
CA ILE A 87 29.97 54.98 32.38
C ILE A 87 29.07 53.90 32.92
N SER A 88 28.34 54.21 34.03
CA SER A 88 27.43 53.25 34.66
C SER A 88 26.07 53.85 34.93
N LEU A 89 25.06 53.01 35.14
CA LEU A 89 23.75 53.45 35.61
C LEU A 89 23.92 53.82 37.13
N ASN A 90 23.23 54.89 37.52
CA ASN A 90 23.24 55.32 38.94
C ASN A 90 22.43 54.33 39.80
N PRO A 91 23.03 53.69 40.81
CA PRO A 91 22.29 52.74 41.65
C PRO A 91 21.09 53.36 42.40
N LEU A 92 21.13 54.67 42.64
CA LEU A 92 20.02 55.41 43.31
C LEU A 92 18.85 55.78 42.38
N SER A 93 19.08 55.72 41.02
CA SER A 93 18.09 56.05 40.02
C SER A 93 17.97 54.93 38.98
N MET A 94 18.13 53.70 39.42
CA MET A 94 18.18 52.55 38.51
C MET A 94 16.80 52.36 37.81
N PRO A 95 16.73 52.25 36.49
CA PRO A 95 15.46 52.01 35.83
C PRO A 95 14.96 50.60 36.10
N GLU A 96 13.64 50.41 36.09
CA GLU A 96 13.05 49.06 36.02
C GLU A 96 13.19 48.54 34.58
N ILE A 97 13.87 47.42 34.41
CA ILE A 97 14.17 46.80 33.13
C ILE A 97 13.49 45.46 33.05
N ASP A 98 12.70 45.22 32.01
CA ASP A 98 11.99 43.92 31.81
C ASP A 98 12.98 42.75 31.62
N TRP A 99 14.14 43.00 31.03
CA TRP A 99 15.23 42.02 30.88
C TRP A 99 15.70 41.46 32.27
N ASP A 100 15.71 42.27 33.28
CA ASP A 100 16.12 41.87 34.66
C ASP A 100 15.04 41.00 35.34
N LYS A 101 13.81 40.95 34.77
CA LYS A 101 12.69 40.13 35.26
C LYS A 101 12.65 38.74 34.65
N ILE A 102 13.55 38.43 33.72
CA ILE A 102 13.66 37.10 33.15
C ILE A 102 14.22 36.14 34.19
N GLY A 103 13.32 35.50 34.93
CA GLY A 103 13.64 34.45 35.89
C GLY A 103 13.50 33.05 35.30
N GLU A 104 13.83 32.01 36.08
CA GLU A 104 13.74 30.61 35.62
C GLU A 104 12.31 30.20 35.15
N ASP A 105 11.28 30.92 35.57
CA ASP A 105 9.87 30.67 35.24
C ASP A 105 9.28 31.59 34.14
N TYR A 106 10.12 32.47 33.57
CA TYR A 106 9.62 33.39 32.56
C TYR A 106 9.23 32.71 31.25
N ILE A 107 8.02 33.00 30.78
CA ILE A 107 7.51 32.59 29.46
C ILE A 107 6.97 33.83 28.74
N PRO A 108 7.35 34.11 27.51
CA PRO A 108 6.83 35.22 26.75
C PRO A 108 5.33 35.09 26.50
N GLU A 109 4.60 36.19 26.54
CA GLU A 109 3.16 36.24 26.26
C GLU A 109 2.86 36.23 24.75
N SER A 110 3.80 36.74 23.94
CA SER A 110 3.66 36.79 22.48
C SER A 110 4.94 36.41 21.75
N GLU A 111 4.83 36.05 20.46
CA GLU A 111 5.95 35.73 19.58
C GLU A 111 6.83 36.96 19.26
N GLU A 112 6.32 38.17 19.45
CA GLU A 112 7.07 39.42 19.24
C GLU A 112 7.94 39.82 20.43
N ASP A 113 7.89 39.10 21.53
CA ASP A 113 8.59 39.39 22.81
C ASP A 113 10.09 39.04 22.78
N GLY A 114 10.71 38.94 21.62
CA GLY A 114 12.16 38.73 21.49
C GLY A 114 12.98 39.96 21.91
N PHE A 115 14.26 39.76 22.30
CA PHE A 115 15.16 40.86 22.74
C PHE A 115 15.38 41.87 21.59
N LEU A 116 15.06 43.16 21.86
CA LEU A 116 15.16 44.27 20.91
C LEU A 116 14.53 43.96 19.53
N SER A 117 13.31 43.38 19.52
CA SER A 117 12.63 43.03 18.26
C SER A 117 12.42 44.28 17.40
N HIS A 118 12.73 44.15 16.08
CA HIS A 118 12.64 45.26 15.11
C HIS A 118 13.53 46.49 15.39
N PHE A 119 14.44 46.43 16.34
CA PHE A 119 15.41 47.51 16.57
C PHE A 119 16.71 47.19 15.80
N HIS A 120 17.10 48.09 14.94
CA HIS A 120 18.29 47.97 14.11
C HIS A 120 18.98 49.33 13.92
N ILE A 121 20.32 49.34 14.03
CA ILE A 121 21.14 50.53 13.84
C ILE A 121 22.03 50.37 12.59
N LYS A 122 21.77 51.18 11.57
CA LYS A 122 22.55 51.11 10.31
C LYS A 122 24.04 51.37 10.57
N ASN A 123 24.91 50.59 9.93
CA ASN A 123 26.38 50.73 9.99
C ASN A 123 26.95 50.59 11.42
N CYS A 124 26.40 49.64 12.23
CA CYS A 124 26.88 49.36 13.54
C CYS A 124 27.02 47.81 13.71
N TYR A 125 28.04 47.26 13.09
CA TYR A 125 28.23 45.81 13.01
C TYR A 125 28.36 45.17 14.39
N GLU A 126 29.20 45.71 15.24
CA GLU A 126 29.47 45.21 16.59
C GLU A 126 28.24 45.30 17.51
N PHE A 127 27.38 46.29 17.33
CA PHE A 127 26.12 46.42 18.05
C PHE A 127 25.13 45.32 17.60
N GLU A 128 25.03 45.08 16.29
CA GLU A 128 24.15 44.02 15.77
C GLU A 128 24.62 42.63 16.18
N GLU A 129 25.91 42.38 16.20
CA GLU A 129 26.50 41.14 16.69
C GLU A 129 26.19 40.93 18.17
N TRP A 130 26.31 41.98 19.00
CA TRP A 130 25.89 41.94 20.40
C TRP A 130 24.40 41.66 20.54
N VAL A 131 23.52 42.31 19.78
CA VAL A 131 22.08 42.05 19.79
C VAL A 131 21.79 40.61 19.39
N SER A 132 22.46 40.06 18.37
CA SER A 132 22.31 38.66 17.95
C SER A 132 22.70 37.70 19.06
N SER A 133 23.84 37.94 19.75
CA SER A 133 24.28 37.14 20.90
C SER A 133 23.29 37.21 22.08
N MET A 134 22.72 38.35 22.34
CA MET A 134 21.71 38.52 23.39
C MET A 134 20.38 37.83 23.04
N ARG A 135 19.99 37.83 21.76
CA ARG A 135 18.82 37.08 21.28
C ARG A 135 19.03 35.58 21.40
N GLU A 136 20.21 35.10 21.10
CA GLU A 136 20.55 33.70 21.28
C GLU A 136 20.50 33.28 22.77
N GLN A 137 21.09 34.08 23.66
CA GLN A 137 20.98 33.84 25.10
C GLN A 137 19.54 33.87 25.60
N TYR A 138 18.72 34.80 25.10
CA TYR A 138 17.28 34.87 25.42
C TYR A 138 16.58 33.59 24.97
N ASN A 139 16.78 33.15 23.71
CA ASN A 139 16.15 31.98 23.17
C ASN A 139 16.56 30.72 23.94
N GLN A 140 17.84 30.57 24.30
CA GLN A 140 18.33 29.47 25.11
C GLN A 140 17.66 29.43 26.51
N HIS A 141 17.51 30.62 27.13
CA HIS A 141 16.83 30.73 28.42
C HIS A 141 15.34 30.33 28.31
N ILE A 142 14.63 30.85 27.31
CA ILE A 142 13.23 30.49 27.05
C ILE A 142 13.09 29.00 26.77
N MET A 143 13.92 28.43 25.91
CA MET A 143 13.93 27.00 25.65
C MET A 143 14.02 26.17 26.93
N LYS A 144 14.93 26.56 27.82
CA LYS A 144 15.09 25.88 29.13
C LYS A 144 13.83 26.00 29.97
N SER A 145 13.30 27.20 30.15
CA SER A 145 12.13 27.47 31.01
C SER A 145 10.87 26.76 30.47
N VAL A 146 10.66 26.79 29.12
CA VAL A 146 9.52 26.14 28.50
C VAL A 146 9.66 24.61 28.59
N ARG A 147 10.88 24.06 28.45
CA ARG A 147 11.14 22.61 28.60
C ARG A 147 10.86 22.12 30.02
N GLU A 148 11.21 22.92 31.04
CA GLU A 148 10.88 22.61 32.43
C GLU A 148 9.36 22.61 32.66
N LYS A 149 8.62 23.55 32.06
CA LYS A 149 7.15 23.60 32.14
C LYS A 149 6.51 22.43 31.36
N LEU A 150 7.07 22.06 30.23
CA LEU A 150 6.64 20.88 29.50
C LEU A 150 6.76 19.61 30.36
N PHE A 151 7.90 19.48 31.06
CA PHE A 151 8.12 18.35 31.95
C PHE A 151 7.14 18.35 33.13
N GLN A 152 6.86 19.51 33.72
CA GLN A 152 5.86 19.66 34.81
C GLN A 152 4.45 19.33 34.31
N ALA A 153 4.07 19.79 33.11
CA ALA A 153 2.78 19.49 32.50
C ALA A 153 2.62 17.97 32.22
N ASN A 154 3.70 17.31 31.83
CA ASN A 154 3.73 15.86 31.64
C ASN A 154 3.50 15.11 32.98
N ILE A 155 4.16 15.52 34.07
CA ILE A 155 3.95 14.94 35.41
C ILE A 155 2.50 15.11 35.84
N GLN A 156 1.92 16.28 35.61
CA GLN A 156 0.53 16.61 35.95
C GLN A 156 -0.49 15.95 34.99
N LYS A 157 -0.03 15.31 33.90
CA LYS A 157 -0.86 14.75 32.83
C LYS A 157 -1.79 15.78 32.17
N ASP A 158 -1.42 17.05 32.19
CA ASP A 158 -2.16 18.11 31.50
C ASP A 158 -1.73 18.19 30.02
N MET A 159 -2.38 17.42 29.16
CA MET A 159 -2.06 17.35 27.73
C MET A 159 -2.31 18.68 27.00
N GLY A 160 -3.19 19.54 27.51
CA GLY A 160 -3.40 20.88 26.95
C GLY A 160 -2.17 21.78 27.14
N GLN A 161 -1.55 21.74 28.32
CA GLN A 161 -0.30 22.44 28.58
C GLN A 161 0.89 21.80 27.84
N VAL A 162 0.93 20.47 27.75
CA VAL A 162 1.93 19.75 26.93
C VAL A 162 1.90 20.24 25.50
N GLN A 163 0.72 20.34 24.88
CA GLN A 163 0.56 20.85 23.53
C GLN A 163 1.03 22.30 23.40
N LYS A 164 0.65 23.16 24.35
CA LYS A 164 1.05 24.57 24.35
C LYS A 164 2.57 24.72 24.37
N TYR A 165 3.23 24.08 25.35
CA TYR A 165 4.67 24.22 25.54
C TYR A 165 5.46 23.47 24.44
N GLY A 166 4.99 22.30 23.98
CA GLY A 166 5.57 21.57 22.87
C GLY A 166 5.59 22.39 21.59
N ASN A 167 4.46 23.00 21.23
CA ASN A 167 4.39 23.87 20.06
C ASN A 167 5.30 25.11 20.18
N MET A 168 5.48 25.67 21.37
CA MET A 168 6.41 26.79 21.58
C MET A 168 7.86 26.37 21.33
N LEU A 169 8.27 25.21 21.79
CA LEU A 169 9.60 24.67 21.56
C LEU A 169 9.87 24.37 20.10
N ILE A 170 8.95 23.70 19.41
CA ILE A 170 9.06 23.35 17.99
C ILE A 170 9.17 24.61 17.11
N ARG A 171 8.43 25.66 17.40
CA ARG A 171 8.53 26.91 16.64
C ARG A 171 9.89 27.61 16.79
N GLN A 172 10.53 27.47 17.94
CA GLN A 172 11.86 28.04 18.17
C GLN A 172 12.96 27.26 17.43
N ASP A 173 12.82 25.96 17.31
CA ASP A 173 13.77 25.10 16.59
C ASP A 173 13.03 24.00 15.81
N PRO A 174 12.50 24.34 14.62
CA PRO A 174 11.65 23.46 13.83
C PRO A 174 12.38 22.28 13.16
N TYR A 175 13.73 22.27 13.21
CA TYR A 175 14.54 21.19 12.62
C TYR A 175 15.13 20.26 13.67
N ASN A 176 14.82 20.41 14.93
CA ASN A 176 15.39 19.64 16.04
C ASN A 176 14.64 18.33 16.26
N GLU A 177 15.08 17.28 15.60
CA GLU A 177 14.47 15.96 15.67
C GLU A 177 14.41 15.38 17.08
N GLU A 178 15.43 15.63 17.95
CA GLU A 178 15.42 15.18 19.35
C GLU A 178 14.25 15.78 20.14
N LEU A 179 13.91 17.03 19.85
CA LEU A 179 12.79 17.71 20.47
C LEU A 179 11.45 17.11 20.05
N TYR A 180 11.29 16.84 18.76
CA TYR A 180 10.09 16.15 18.27
C TYR A 180 9.98 14.76 18.88
N GLN A 181 11.07 14.03 18.98
CA GLN A 181 11.11 12.72 19.61
C GLN A 181 10.63 12.78 21.06
N GLU A 182 11.17 13.73 21.88
CA GLU A 182 10.77 13.92 23.28
C GLU A 182 9.27 14.19 23.42
N ILE A 183 8.71 15.08 22.58
CA ILE A 183 7.30 15.44 22.64
C ILE A 183 6.41 14.28 22.16
N MET A 184 6.84 13.55 21.13
CA MET A 184 6.14 12.35 20.66
C MET A 184 6.09 11.27 21.74
N GLU A 185 7.17 11.05 22.49
CA GLU A 185 7.21 10.11 23.62
C GLU A 185 6.25 10.54 24.75
N ILE A 186 6.18 11.83 25.07
CA ILE A 186 5.24 12.36 26.05
C ILE A 186 3.79 12.12 25.63
N TYR A 187 3.45 12.40 24.36
CA TYR A 187 2.10 12.13 23.85
C TYR A 187 1.77 10.65 23.84
N ALA A 188 2.72 9.80 23.44
CA ALA A 188 2.53 8.35 23.44
C ALA A 188 2.31 7.79 24.83
N ALA A 189 3.11 8.23 25.82
CA ALA A 189 2.96 7.86 27.24
C ALA A 189 1.62 8.32 27.84
N GLY A 190 1.08 9.44 27.35
CA GLY A 190 -0.24 9.96 27.71
C GLY A 190 -1.41 9.34 26.94
N GLY A 191 -1.17 8.37 26.05
CA GLY A 191 -2.18 7.73 25.21
C GLY A 191 -2.66 8.58 24.01
N ASN A 192 -2.07 9.75 23.77
CA ASN A 192 -2.42 10.65 22.68
C ASN A 192 -1.63 10.33 21.40
N TYR A 193 -1.73 9.10 20.93
CA TYR A 193 -0.97 8.60 19.77
C TYR A 193 -1.18 9.42 18.51
N ASN A 194 -2.39 9.96 18.29
CA ASN A 194 -2.70 10.81 17.13
C ASN A 194 -1.86 12.09 17.08
N MET A 195 -1.64 12.71 18.26
CA MET A 195 -0.83 13.92 18.34
C MET A 195 0.66 13.63 18.10
N ALA A 196 1.14 12.51 18.61
CA ALA A 196 2.51 12.06 18.36
C ALA A 196 2.75 11.77 16.86
N ILE A 197 1.83 11.08 16.22
CA ILE A 197 1.88 10.77 14.78
C ILE A 197 1.83 12.06 13.94
N LYS A 198 0.95 12.99 14.29
CA LYS A 198 0.86 14.28 13.61
C LYS A 198 2.18 15.05 13.66
N LEU A 199 2.84 15.06 14.84
CA LEU A 199 4.13 15.73 14.99
C LEU A 199 5.21 15.15 14.07
N TYR A 200 5.21 13.84 13.85
CA TYR A 200 6.13 13.22 12.90
C TYR A 200 5.90 13.75 11.48
N TYR A 201 4.64 13.78 11.03
CA TYR A 201 4.32 14.31 9.68
C TYR A 201 4.62 15.80 9.53
N ASP A 202 4.39 16.59 10.59
CA ASP A 202 4.76 18.01 10.59
C ASP A 202 6.28 18.19 10.45
N LEU A 203 7.07 17.33 11.11
CA LEU A 203 8.54 17.31 10.98
C LEU A 203 8.97 16.86 9.57
N GLU A 204 8.46 15.73 9.08
CA GLU A 204 8.76 15.19 7.76
C GLU A 204 8.50 16.22 6.67
N LYS A 205 7.36 16.89 6.73
CA LYS A 205 7.01 17.97 5.83
C LYS A 205 8.00 19.12 5.90
N THR A 206 8.35 19.58 7.10
CA THR A 206 9.27 20.69 7.31
C THR A 206 10.67 20.36 6.79
N LEU A 207 11.17 19.14 7.07
CA LEU A 207 12.49 18.71 6.61
C LEU A 207 12.54 18.53 5.09
N SER A 208 11.47 17.97 4.48
CA SER A 208 11.41 17.75 3.04
C SER A 208 11.24 19.05 2.24
N GLU A 209 10.37 19.97 2.70
CA GLU A 209 10.10 21.24 2.00
C GLU A 209 11.26 22.24 2.15
N ASP A 210 11.87 22.34 3.33
CA ASP A 210 12.87 23.38 3.61
C ASP A 210 14.31 22.91 3.36
N LEU A 211 14.63 21.63 3.63
CA LEU A 211 15.99 21.10 3.58
C LEU A 211 16.18 19.98 2.55
N GLY A 212 15.10 19.38 2.03
CA GLY A 212 15.14 18.27 1.08
C GLY A 212 15.72 16.98 1.67
N VAL A 213 15.59 16.78 3.00
CA VAL A 213 16.05 15.58 3.72
C VAL A 213 14.88 14.88 4.42
N GLU A 214 15.05 13.59 4.66
CA GLU A 214 14.09 12.78 5.41
C GLU A 214 14.41 12.77 6.92
N PRO A 215 13.43 12.51 7.80
CA PRO A 215 13.65 12.33 9.23
C PRO A 215 14.65 11.21 9.52
N SER A 216 15.41 11.34 10.59
CA SER A 216 16.41 10.35 11.00
C SER A 216 15.79 8.99 11.32
N GLY A 217 16.58 7.92 11.19
CA GLY A 217 16.13 6.56 11.48
C GLY A 217 15.63 6.38 12.93
N GLU A 218 16.10 7.18 13.89
CA GLU A 218 15.70 7.08 15.30
C GLU A 218 14.27 7.57 15.54
N ILE A 219 13.91 8.73 14.99
CA ILE A 219 12.56 9.26 15.14
C ILE A 219 11.56 8.48 14.28
N THR A 220 11.99 7.98 13.13
CA THR A 220 11.20 7.08 12.29
C THR A 220 10.88 5.76 13.03
N GLN A 221 11.85 5.17 13.74
CA GLN A 221 11.60 3.99 14.59
C GLN A 221 10.67 4.31 15.76
N LEU A 222 10.78 5.48 16.37
CA LEU A 222 9.85 5.91 17.42
C LEU A 222 8.44 6.06 16.87
N PHE A 223 8.29 6.70 15.71
CA PHE A 223 7.02 6.81 15.01
C PHE A 223 6.40 5.43 14.76
N HIS A 224 7.16 4.48 14.22
CA HIS A 224 6.68 3.10 14.01
C HIS A 224 6.27 2.42 15.32
N ARG A 225 7.02 2.60 16.42
CA ARG A 225 6.64 2.07 17.74
C ARG A 225 5.30 2.65 18.23
N ILE A 226 5.16 3.97 18.17
CA ILE A 226 3.93 4.67 18.58
C ILE A 226 2.75 4.25 17.70
N PHE A 227 2.99 4.15 16.43
CA PHE A 227 2.04 3.74 15.41
C PHE A 227 1.54 2.31 15.64
N ASN A 228 2.45 1.37 15.90
CA ASN A 228 2.12 -0.02 16.22
C ASN A 228 1.38 -0.15 17.56
N VAL A 229 1.71 0.68 18.57
CA VAL A 229 0.96 0.73 19.80
C VAL A 229 -0.44 1.29 19.55
N LYS A 230 -0.61 2.33 18.71
CA LYS A 230 -1.92 2.82 18.29
C LYS A 230 -2.71 1.74 17.54
N GLY A 231 -2.09 1.02 16.61
CA GLY A 231 -2.69 -0.11 15.89
C GLY A 231 -3.14 -1.21 16.86
N ASN A 232 -2.31 -1.55 17.84
CA ASN A 232 -2.67 -2.49 18.90
C ASN A 232 -3.71 -1.91 19.90
N VAL A 233 -3.71 -0.61 20.17
CA VAL A 233 -4.70 0.06 21.02
C VAL A 233 -6.00 0.30 20.26
N ALA A 234 -5.96 0.55 18.94
CA ALA A 234 -7.16 0.59 18.11
C ALA A 234 -7.80 -0.81 17.97
N GLN A 235 -6.98 -1.89 18.00
CA GLN A 235 -7.48 -3.26 18.18
C GLN A 235 -7.87 -3.58 19.64
N THR A 236 -7.33 -2.86 20.63
CA THR A 236 -7.71 -2.97 22.05
C THR A 236 -8.48 -1.74 22.53
N GLY A 237 -9.09 -1.00 21.61
CA GLY A 237 -9.94 0.13 21.99
C GLY A 237 -10.92 -0.30 23.06
N GLU A 238 -10.92 0.38 24.20
CA GLU A 238 -11.78 0.12 25.36
C GLU A 238 -13.29 0.13 25.04
N SER A 239 -13.68 0.39 23.79
CA SER A 239 -15.08 0.28 23.35
C SER A 239 -15.50 -1.16 23.03
N TRP A 240 -14.58 -2.15 22.96
CA TRP A 240 -14.89 -3.58 22.75
C TRP A 240 -14.64 -4.44 23.98
N ASN A 241 -14.58 -3.90 25.18
CA ASN A 241 -14.89 -4.62 26.40
C ASN A 241 -16.42 -4.85 26.51
N VAL A 242 -17.07 -5.14 25.38
CA VAL A 242 -18.34 -5.83 25.36
C VAL A 242 -18.05 -7.17 26.00
N SER A 243 -18.49 -7.36 27.21
CA SER A 243 -18.39 -8.63 27.91
C SER A 243 -19.03 -9.67 26.98
N PHE A 244 -18.20 -10.49 26.37
CA PHE A 244 -18.63 -11.52 25.41
C PHE A 244 -19.65 -12.42 26.16
N VAL A 245 -20.85 -12.57 25.60
CA VAL A 245 -21.94 -13.31 26.21
C VAL A 245 -22.26 -14.52 25.34
N GLY A 246 -22.56 -15.64 25.97
CA GLY A 246 -22.89 -16.89 25.26
C GLY A 246 -21.68 -17.55 24.56
N ARG A 247 -21.95 -18.43 23.66
CA ARG A 247 -20.95 -19.13 22.81
C ARG A 247 -19.91 -19.94 23.60
N THR A 248 -20.30 -20.43 24.78
CA THR A 248 -19.37 -21.09 25.71
C THR A 248 -18.81 -22.37 25.12
N GLN A 249 -19.62 -23.12 24.34
CA GLN A 249 -19.19 -24.35 23.69
C GLN A 249 -18.22 -24.07 22.54
N GLU A 250 -18.55 -23.11 21.68
CA GLU A 250 -17.71 -22.71 20.54
C GLU A 250 -16.36 -22.16 21.01
N ILE A 251 -16.38 -21.30 22.05
CA ILE A 251 -15.15 -20.80 22.68
C ILE A 251 -14.31 -21.94 23.22
N TYR A 252 -14.91 -22.90 23.92
CA TYR A 252 -14.19 -24.05 24.45
C TYR A 252 -13.57 -24.88 23.31
N GLN A 253 -14.30 -25.19 22.26
CA GLN A 253 -13.83 -25.96 21.11
C GLN A 253 -12.69 -25.22 20.38
N ILE A 254 -12.82 -23.92 20.13
CA ILE A 254 -11.74 -23.12 19.53
C ILE A 254 -10.51 -23.09 20.45
N SER A 255 -10.70 -22.99 21.77
CA SER A 255 -9.59 -23.05 22.73
C SER A 255 -8.82 -24.36 22.68
N GLN A 256 -9.52 -25.46 22.49
CA GLN A 256 -8.90 -26.79 22.28
C GLN A 256 -8.07 -26.81 20.99
N CYS A 257 -8.59 -26.25 19.89
CA CYS A 257 -7.82 -26.14 18.64
C CYS A 257 -6.55 -25.30 18.81
N ILE A 258 -6.66 -24.16 19.48
CA ILE A 258 -5.51 -23.24 19.75
C ILE A 258 -4.45 -23.93 20.65
N THR A 259 -4.87 -24.65 21.66
CA THR A 259 -3.94 -25.35 22.56
C THR A 259 -3.31 -26.58 21.93
N GLY A 260 -4.05 -27.25 21.02
CA GLY A 260 -3.63 -28.46 20.31
C GLY A 260 -2.68 -28.22 19.12
N ILE A 261 -2.33 -26.97 18.79
CA ILE A 261 -1.47 -26.66 17.64
C ILE A 261 -0.16 -27.44 17.69
N GLY A 262 0.14 -28.18 16.62
CA GLY A 262 1.35 -29.03 16.48
C GLY A 262 1.23 -30.40 17.12
N GLN A 263 0.06 -30.80 17.61
CA GLN A 263 -0.20 -32.17 18.07
C GLN A 263 -0.78 -33.03 16.95
N SER A 264 -0.48 -34.34 16.98
CA SER A 264 -1.02 -35.29 15.99
C SER A 264 -2.54 -35.34 16.12
N GLY A 265 -3.28 -35.13 15.02
CA GLY A 265 -4.75 -35.18 15.01
C GLY A 265 -5.43 -33.83 15.33
N ALA A 266 -4.69 -32.74 15.63
CA ALA A 266 -5.29 -31.42 15.78
C ALA A 266 -5.73 -30.87 14.42
N PRO A 267 -6.87 -30.15 14.35
CA PRO A 267 -7.31 -29.51 13.12
C PRO A 267 -6.31 -28.42 12.68
N ARG A 268 -6.12 -28.29 11.36
CA ARG A 268 -5.22 -27.29 10.75
C ARG A 268 -5.93 -26.02 10.36
N CYS A 269 -7.21 -26.14 10.04
CA CYS A 269 -8.09 -25.04 9.73
C CYS A 269 -9.40 -25.19 10.50
N VAL A 270 -9.87 -24.08 11.05
CA VAL A 270 -11.13 -23.98 11.76
C VAL A 270 -11.99 -22.93 11.05
N ALA A 271 -13.20 -23.29 10.65
CA ALA A 271 -14.14 -22.36 10.06
C ALA A 271 -15.31 -22.12 11.01
N ILE A 272 -15.64 -20.85 11.21
CA ILE A 272 -16.82 -20.40 11.94
C ILE A 272 -17.89 -20.04 10.90
N ALA A 273 -18.92 -20.87 10.80
CA ALA A 273 -20.01 -20.73 9.86
C ALA A 273 -21.24 -20.13 10.54
N GLY A 274 -22.05 -19.37 9.82
CA GLY A 274 -23.32 -18.83 10.34
C GLY A 274 -23.89 -17.75 9.44
N GLU A 275 -25.10 -17.33 9.73
CA GLU A 275 -25.79 -16.27 8.98
C GLU A 275 -25.14 -14.89 9.19
N GLU A 276 -25.56 -13.90 8.40
CA GLU A 276 -25.08 -12.54 8.53
C GLU A 276 -25.57 -11.91 9.86
N GLY A 277 -24.66 -11.21 10.55
CA GLY A 277 -24.96 -10.53 11.81
C GLY A 277 -25.01 -11.41 13.06
N VAL A 278 -24.81 -12.75 12.98
CA VAL A 278 -24.86 -13.64 14.17
C VAL A 278 -23.66 -13.52 15.10
N GLY A 279 -22.62 -12.78 14.71
CA GLY A 279 -21.44 -12.52 15.54
C GLY A 279 -20.20 -13.35 15.19
N LYS A 280 -20.05 -13.82 13.93
CA LYS A 280 -18.87 -14.55 13.44
C LYS A 280 -17.56 -13.79 13.69
N THR A 281 -17.48 -12.55 13.23
CA THR A 281 -16.32 -11.65 13.43
C THR A 281 -16.02 -11.41 14.91
N ALA A 282 -17.05 -11.28 15.75
CA ALA A 282 -16.86 -11.12 17.19
C ALA A 282 -16.23 -12.38 17.83
N LEU A 283 -16.66 -13.57 17.40
CA LEU A 283 -16.09 -14.83 17.86
C LEU A 283 -14.67 -15.03 17.32
N LEU A 284 -14.40 -14.64 16.06
CA LEU A 284 -13.07 -14.64 15.46
C LEU A 284 -12.09 -13.78 16.27
N ASN A 285 -12.49 -12.54 16.59
CA ASN A 285 -11.72 -11.61 17.40
C ASN A 285 -11.50 -12.14 18.84
N LYS A 286 -12.50 -12.80 19.41
CA LYS A 286 -12.37 -13.45 20.72
C LYS A 286 -11.35 -14.60 20.67
N ALA A 287 -11.38 -15.39 19.60
CA ALA A 287 -10.40 -16.45 19.35
C ALA A 287 -8.98 -15.89 19.23
N ALA A 288 -8.83 -14.76 18.52
CA ALA A 288 -7.54 -14.07 18.40
C ALA A 288 -7.04 -13.53 19.75
N GLN A 289 -7.92 -12.99 20.59
CA GLN A 289 -7.54 -12.59 21.95
C GLN A 289 -7.06 -13.77 22.80
N MET A 290 -7.76 -14.93 22.71
CA MET A 290 -7.37 -16.16 23.43
C MET A 290 -6.06 -16.75 22.90
N ALA A 291 -5.77 -16.50 21.63
CA ALA A 291 -4.54 -16.95 20.99
C ALA A 291 -3.29 -16.18 21.45
N LYS A 292 -3.42 -15.01 22.07
CA LYS A 292 -2.28 -14.20 22.56
C LYS A 292 -1.46 -14.96 23.58
N GLY A 293 -0.13 -14.91 23.47
CA GLY A 293 0.78 -15.53 24.43
C GLY A 293 2.22 -15.61 23.94
N TYR A 294 3.12 -16.04 24.81
CA TYR A 294 4.55 -16.19 24.52
C TYR A 294 4.78 -17.19 23.37
N GLN A 295 5.65 -16.84 22.41
CA GLN A 295 5.94 -17.64 21.21
C GLN A 295 4.73 -17.92 20.31
N ARG A 296 3.76 -17.01 20.27
CA ARG A 296 2.59 -17.09 19.39
C ARG A 296 2.54 -15.84 18.50
N VAL A 297 2.41 -16.05 17.22
CA VAL A 297 2.27 -15.01 16.20
C VAL A 297 0.87 -15.11 15.63
N ILE A 298 0.19 -14.01 15.61
CA ILE A 298 -1.21 -13.87 15.20
C ILE A 298 -1.24 -12.87 14.06
N LEU A 299 -1.76 -13.28 12.90
CA LEU A 299 -1.88 -12.47 11.71
C LEU A 299 -3.35 -12.44 11.27
N HIS A 300 -3.83 -11.30 10.79
CA HIS A 300 -5.23 -11.09 10.44
C HIS A 300 -5.40 -10.59 9.02
N ALA A 301 -6.44 -11.08 8.37
CA ALA A 301 -6.92 -10.52 7.11
C ALA A 301 -8.46 -10.55 7.07
N ALA A 302 -9.05 -9.57 6.43
CA ALA A 302 -10.47 -9.56 6.10
C ALA A 302 -10.66 -9.69 4.58
N CYS A 303 -11.69 -10.42 4.17
CA CYS A 303 -12.05 -10.56 2.76
C CYS A 303 -13.29 -9.73 2.47
N TYR A 304 -13.29 -9.00 1.36
CA TYR A 304 -14.39 -8.12 0.96
C TYR A 304 -14.96 -8.57 -0.39
N SER A 305 -16.28 -8.42 -0.57
CA SER A 305 -16.96 -8.86 -1.81
C SER A 305 -16.43 -8.17 -3.06
N GLU A 306 -16.03 -6.95 -2.91
CA GLU A 306 -15.56 -6.06 -3.96
C GLU A 306 -14.09 -6.35 -4.31
N GLU A 307 -13.36 -6.97 -3.38
CA GLU A 307 -11.98 -7.43 -3.56
C GLU A 307 -11.90 -8.87 -4.09
N LYS A 308 -13.04 -9.55 -4.29
CA LYS A 308 -13.08 -10.94 -4.80
C LYS A 308 -12.40 -11.09 -6.17
N GLU A 309 -12.31 -10.01 -6.94
CA GLU A 309 -11.61 -9.97 -8.22
C GLU A 309 -10.14 -9.53 -8.12
N PHE A 310 -9.69 -9.13 -6.92
CA PHE A 310 -8.30 -8.77 -6.66
C PHE A 310 -7.56 -9.95 -6.02
N TYR A 311 -6.56 -10.43 -6.70
CA TYR A 311 -5.84 -11.65 -6.31
C TYR A 311 -4.91 -11.43 -5.11
N LEU A 312 -4.88 -12.43 -4.19
CA LEU A 312 -4.11 -12.51 -2.95
C LEU A 312 -4.26 -11.30 -2.01
N ARG A 313 -5.27 -10.46 -2.21
CA ARG A 313 -5.47 -9.26 -1.40
C ARG A 313 -5.48 -9.56 0.11
N PRO A 314 -6.17 -10.61 0.61
CA PRO A 314 -6.09 -10.99 2.01
C PRO A 314 -4.70 -11.46 2.45
N TRP A 315 -3.92 -12.03 1.55
CA TRP A 315 -2.55 -12.46 1.85
C TRP A 315 -1.59 -11.29 1.94
N ASN A 316 -1.81 -10.21 1.20
CA ASN A 316 -1.03 -8.99 1.33
C ASN A 316 -1.11 -8.43 2.74
N ASP A 317 -2.30 -8.42 3.35
CA ASP A 317 -2.47 -8.00 4.74
C ASP A 317 -1.71 -8.94 5.71
N ILE A 318 -1.75 -10.24 5.47
CA ILE A 318 -1.00 -11.25 6.25
C ILE A 318 0.52 -11.04 6.12
N PHE A 319 1.03 -10.84 4.91
CA PHE A 319 2.46 -10.64 4.67
C PHE A 319 2.94 -9.31 5.25
N TRP A 320 2.14 -8.27 5.15
CA TRP A 320 2.44 -6.98 5.77
C TRP A 320 2.52 -7.09 7.30
N GLU A 321 1.53 -7.69 7.97
CA GLU A 321 1.59 -7.94 9.41
C GLU A 321 2.79 -8.80 9.81
N LEU A 322 3.15 -9.76 8.95
CA LEU A 322 4.32 -10.61 9.16
C LEU A 322 5.62 -9.82 9.06
N GLU A 323 5.75 -8.91 8.09
CA GLU A 323 6.90 -8.01 7.97
C GLU A 323 7.05 -7.15 9.22
N GLN A 324 5.98 -6.56 9.71
CA GLN A 324 5.97 -5.79 10.95
C GLN A 324 6.44 -6.62 12.15
N CYS A 325 6.04 -7.89 12.21
CA CYS A 325 6.54 -8.81 13.25
C CYS A 325 8.04 -9.10 13.12
N VAL A 326 8.56 -9.18 11.90
CA VAL A 326 10.00 -9.36 11.62
C VAL A 326 10.79 -8.11 11.99
N GLU A 327 10.32 -6.92 11.59
CA GLU A 327 10.98 -5.65 11.88
C GLU A 327 10.97 -5.31 13.38
N SER A 328 9.92 -5.67 14.10
CA SER A 328 9.82 -5.49 15.56
C SER A 328 10.70 -6.46 16.37
N GLY A 329 11.49 -7.32 15.73
CA GLY A 329 12.42 -8.24 16.38
C GLY A 329 11.75 -9.45 17.05
N ILE A 330 10.47 -9.72 16.76
CA ILE A 330 9.78 -10.93 17.27
C ILE A 330 10.46 -12.20 16.74
N PHE A 331 11.14 -12.09 15.59
CA PHE A 331 11.85 -13.18 14.91
C PHE A 331 13.35 -12.88 14.75
N GLU A 332 14.06 -12.61 15.85
CA GLU A 332 15.45 -12.11 15.82
C GLU A 332 16.49 -12.97 15.08
N ALA A 333 16.24 -14.24 14.82
CA ALA A 333 17.27 -15.14 14.32
C ALA A 333 16.89 -15.99 13.10
N ASP A 334 15.63 -16.01 12.68
CA ASP A 334 15.16 -17.08 11.80
C ASP A 334 15.18 -16.76 10.30
N LEU A 335 15.24 -15.47 9.92
CA LEU A 335 15.23 -15.05 8.53
C LEU A 335 16.57 -14.38 8.13
N ILE A 336 17.21 -14.91 7.09
CA ILE A 336 18.38 -14.25 6.49
C ILE A 336 17.98 -13.01 5.70
N GLN A 337 18.94 -12.14 5.42
CA GLN A 337 18.68 -10.83 4.82
C GLN A 337 18.02 -10.92 3.43
N GLU A 338 18.33 -11.96 2.66
CA GLU A 338 17.69 -12.25 1.37
C GLU A 338 16.19 -12.61 1.52
N GLU A 339 15.82 -13.29 2.59
CA GLU A 339 14.42 -13.68 2.86
C GLU A 339 13.60 -12.51 3.41
N LYS A 340 14.24 -11.64 4.21
CA LYS A 340 13.64 -10.35 4.60
C LYS A 340 13.41 -9.45 3.39
N GLN A 341 14.36 -9.43 2.45
CA GLN A 341 14.16 -8.74 1.17
C GLN A 341 13.06 -9.38 0.33
N GLN A 342 12.96 -10.70 0.30
CA GLN A 342 11.87 -11.40 -0.41
C GLN A 342 10.50 -11.13 0.21
N LEU A 343 10.40 -11.10 1.55
CA LEU A 343 9.17 -10.70 2.23
C LEU A 343 8.81 -9.25 1.93
N HIS A 344 9.79 -8.39 2.05
CA HIS A 344 9.67 -6.98 1.72
C HIS A 344 9.27 -6.78 0.23
N GLN A 345 9.75 -7.64 -0.65
CA GLN A 345 9.37 -7.69 -2.06
C GLN A 345 7.95 -8.20 -2.31
N LEU A 346 7.42 -9.09 -1.45
CA LEU A 346 6.02 -9.53 -1.52
C LEU A 346 5.03 -8.41 -1.15
N ILE A 347 5.44 -7.44 -0.37
CA ILE A 347 4.58 -6.44 0.28
C ILE A 347 4.64 -5.08 -0.40
N ARG A 348 5.79 -4.69 -0.98
CA ARG A 348 6.01 -3.35 -1.55
C ARG A 348 5.44 -3.15 -2.95
N GLY A 349 4.15 -3.43 -3.13
CA GLY A 349 3.36 -2.88 -4.23
C GLY A 349 2.76 -1.50 -3.94
N THR A 350 3.06 -0.85 -2.82
CA THR A 350 2.26 0.30 -2.38
C THR A 350 3.01 1.51 -1.81
N GLY A 351 4.30 1.77 -2.10
CA GLY A 351 4.89 2.96 -1.50
C GLY A 351 6.20 3.45 -2.08
N GLY A 352 6.13 4.53 -2.77
CA GLY A 352 7.09 5.53 -3.16
C GLY A 352 8.55 5.39 -2.74
N GLU A 353 9.39 4.80 -3.59
CA GLU A 353 10.80 5.14 -3.71
C GLU A 353 11.21 5.14 -5.19
N LYS A 354 12.22 5.95 -5.50
CA LYS A 354 12.71 6.39 -6.82
C LYS A 354 12.66 5.32 -7.94
N PRO A 355 12.37 5.67 -9.18
CA PRO A 355 12.28 4.76 -10.30
C PRO A 355 13.63 4.10 -10.57
N GLY A 356 13.69 2.76 -10.46
CA GLY A 356 14.84 2.01 -10.90
C GLY A 356 15.02 0.57 -10.45
N GLU A 357 14.46 0.09 -9.35
CA GLU A 357 14.81 -1.27 -8.88
C GLU A 357 13.70 -1.91 -8.03
N ILE A 358 12.61 -2.42 -8.62
CA ILE A 358 11.70 -3.29 -7.85
C ILE A 358 11.07 -4.38 -8.75
N ARG A 359 11.06 -5.62 -8.26
CA ARG A 359 10.74 -6.88 -8.96
C ARG A 359 9.55 -7.57 -8.34
N GLN A 360 8.64 -8.14 -9.15
CA GLN A 360 7.50 -8.94 -8.65
C GLN A 360 7.74 -10.45 -8.68
N PRO A 361 7.29 -11.18 -7.65
CA PRO A 361 7.37 -12.63 -7.62
C PRO A 361 6.14 -13.29 -8.29
N SER A 362 6.35 -14.37 -9.04
CA SER A 362 5.27 -15.23 -9.53
C SER A 362 4.49 -15.87 -8.36
N PHE A 363 3.21 -16.24 -8.55
CA PHE A 363 2.40 -16.95 -7.55
C PHE A 363 3.15 -18.10 -6.88
N GLN A 364 4.00 -18.78 -7.60
CA GLN A 364 4.84 -19.86 -7.06
C GLN A 364 6.02 -19.35 -6.26
N SER A 365 6.58 -18.20 -6.62
CA SER A 365 7.57 -17.57 -5.76
C SER A 365 6.91 -17.19 -4.46
N ILE A 366 5.69 -16.64 -4.52
CA ILE A 366 4.85 -16.32 -3.36
C ILE A 366 4.52 -17.60 -2.59
N GLU A 367 4.01 -18.65 -3.24
CA GLU A 367 3.73 -19.97 -2.64
C GLU A 367 4.98 -20.53 -1.98
N ARG A 368 6.12 -20.58 -2.69
CA ARG A 368 7.38 -21.09 -2.17
C ARG A 368 7.87 -20.27 -0.98
N VAL A 369 7.89 -18.94 -1.11
CA VAL A 369 8.33 -18.05 -0.04
C VAL A 369 7.39 -18.17 1.15
N ALA A 370 6.08 -18.15 0.95
CA ALA A 370 5.09 -18.32 2.02
C ALA A 370 5.26 -19.65 2.76
N ILE A 371 5.43 -20.79 2.03
CA ILE A 371 5.68 -22.09 2.62
C ILE A 371 6.99 -22.11 3.41
N GLU A 372 8.06 -21.58 2.84
CA GLU A 372 9.38 -21.58 3.46
C GLU A 372 9.43 -20.68 4.70
N MET A 373 8.80 -19.52 4.65
CA MET A 373 8.61 -18.64 5.79
C MET A 373 7.79 -19.30 6.89
N CYS A 374 6.62 -19.84 6.56
CA CYS A 374 5.81 -20.55 7.54
C CYS A 374 6.60 -21.69 8.21
N ARG A 375 7.37 -22.49 7.45
CA ARG A 375 8.22 -23.55 8.00
C ARG A 375 9.31 -23.04 8.93
N LYS A 376 9.91 -21.90 8.62
CA LYS A 376 10.94 -21.31 9.48
C LYS A 376 10.35 -20.75 10.76
N LEU A 377 9.30 -19.97 10.64
CA LEU A 377 8.62 -19.35 11.78
C LEU A 377 8.03 -20.38 12.74
N THR A 378 7.50 -21.49 12.23
CA THR A 378 6.90 -22.54 13.04
C THR A 378 7.92 -23.41 13.78
N LYS A 379 9.22 -23.30 13.50
CA LYS A 379 10.27 -23.92 14.31
C LYS A 379 10.33 -23.35 15.73
N SER A 380 10.26 -22.03 15.85
CA SER A 380 10.40 -21.27 17.10
C SER A 380 9.06 -20.81 17.66
N HIS A 381 8.05 -20.55 16.80
CA HIS A 381 6.77 -19.97 17.17
C HIS A 381 5.58 -20.85 16.74
N ARG A 382 4.41 -20.56 17.31
CA ARG A 382 3.11 -21.04 16.84
C ARG A 382 2.47 -19.96 16.01
N LEU A 383 2.19 -20.24 14.74
CA LEU A 383 1.62 -19.28 13.79
C LEU A 383 0.10 -19.47 13.69
N MET A 384 -0.65 -18.40 13.83
CA MET A 384 -2.11 -18.41 13.70
C MET A 384 -2.54 -17.31 12.75
N LEU A 385 -3.26 -17.73 11.70
CA LEU A 385 -3.77 -16.85 10.67
C LEU A 385 -5.30 -16.79 10.77
N PHE A 386 -5.81 -15.58 10.84
CA PHE A 386 -7.23 -15.29 10.99
C PHE A 386 -7.74 -14.62 9.71
N PHE A 387 -8.74 -15.24 9.08
CA PHE A 387 -9.38 -14.68 7.89
C PHE A 387 -10.87 -14.45 8.17
N ASP A 388 -11.33 -13.22 8.01
CA ASP A 388 -12.75 -12.90 8.15
C ASP A 388 -13.44 -12.91 6.78
N ASP A 389 -14.64 -13.48 6.73
CA ASP A 389 -15.53 -13.52 5.57
C ASP A 389 -14.92 -14.16 4.29
N VAL A 390 -14.28 -15.34 4.42
CA VAL A 390 -13.59 -16.03 3.31
C VAL A 390 -14.48 -16.38 2.11
N GLN A 391 -15.80 -16.21 2.20
CA GLN A 391 -16.68 -16.29 1.03
C GLN A 391 -16.36 -15.21 -0.02
N TRP A 392 -15.68 -14.16 0.35
CA TRP A 392 -15.22 -13.09 -0.51
C TRP A 392 -13.74 -13.21 -0.90
N MET A 393 -13.08 -14.29 -0.43
CA MET A 393 -11.69 -14.54 -0.80
C MET A 393 -11.59 -14.85 -2.30
N ASP A 394 -10.62 -14.25 -2.96
CA ASP A 394 -10.33 -14.52 -4.37
C ASP A 394 -9.81 -15.96 -4.57
N THR A 395 -9.90 -16.43 -5.80
CA THR A 395 -9.55 -17.82 -6.16
C THR A 395 -8.09 -18.15 -5.88
N MET A 396 -7.17 -17.20 -6.07
CA MET A 396 -5.74 -17.42 -5.84
C MET A 396 -5.40 -17.47 -4.36
N SER A 397 -5.99 -16.58 -3.58
CA SER A 397 -5.89 -16.62 -2.11
C SER A 397 -6.38 -17.94 -1.57
N PHE A 398 -7.47 -18.47 -2.10
CA PHE A 398 -8.00 -19.78 -1.72
C PHE A 398 -7.05 -20.93 -2.15
N GLN A 399 -6.44 -20.83 -3.32
CA GLN A 399 -5.44 -21.79 -3.78
C GLN A 399 -4.20 -21.78 -2.88
N LEU A 400 -3.70 -20.59 -2.48
CA LEU A 400 -2.57 -20.47 -1.58
C LEU A 400 -2.90 -21.06 -0.20
N LEU A 401 -4.07 -20.75 0.36
CA LEU A 401 -4.56 -21.35 1.61
C LEU A 401 -4.58 -22.88 1.51
N ASN A 402 -5.14 -23.42 0.45
CA ASN A 402 -5.23 -24.86 0.23
C ASN A 402 -3.83 -25.51 0.11
N ARG A 403 -2.90 -24.87 -0.61
CA ARG A 403 -1.51 -25.33 -0.73
C ARG A 403 -0.78 -25.33 0.61
N LEU A 404 -0.93 -24.29 1.40
CA LEU A 404 -0.35 -24.20 2.73
C LEU A 404 -0.91 -25.29 3.65
N LEU A 405 -2.23 -25.51 3.65
CA LEU A 405 -2.87 -26.58 4.43
C LEU A 405 -2.37 -27.97 4.06
N LEU A 406 -2.15 -28.25 2.78
CA LEU A 406 -1.63 -29.52 2.30
C LEU A 406 -0.14 -29.70 2.61
N THR A 407 0.65 -28.63 2.51
CA THR A 407 2.12 -28.70 2.55
C THR A 407 2.69 -28.58 3.96
N LEU A 408 2.00 -27.84 4.86
CA LEU A 408 2.46 -27.57 6.23
C LEU A 408 1.85 -28.50 7.27
N GLY A 409 1.60 -29.74 6.90
CA GLY A 409 0.84 -30.71 7.70
C GLY A 409 1.39 -31.09 9.08
N THR A 410 2.67 -30.88 9.34
CA THR A 410 3.31 -31.18 10.63
C THR A 410 3.78 -29.95 11.37
N GLU A 411 3.55 -28.76 10.79
CA GLU A 411 4.02 -27.49 11.34
C GLU A 411 3.08 -26.95 12.41
N LYS A 412 3.59 -26.03 13.23
CA LYS A 412 2.83 -25.41 14.33
C LYS A 412 2.00 -24.23 13.81
N ILE A 413 1.10 -24.49 12.85
CA ILE A 413 0.25 -23.51 12.20
C ILE A 413 -1.24 -23.86 12.38
N LEU A 414 -2.07 -22.81 12.56
CA LEU A 414 -3.52 -22.94 12.61
C LEU A 414 -4.15 -21.79 11.83
N PHE A 415 -5.04 -22.11 10.91
CA PHE A 415 -5.89 -21.17 10.20
C PHE A 415 -7.26 -21.12 10.87
N ILE A 416 -7.78 -19.92 11.10
CA ILE A 416 -9.13 -19.74 11.64
C ILE A 416 -9.84 -18.75 10.70
N CYS A 417 -10.98 -19.14 10.17
CA CYS A 417 -11.72 -18.31 9.23
C CYS A 417 -13.20 -18.24 9.56
N THR A 418 -13.88 -17.22 9.03
CA THR A 418 -15.33 -17.11 9.07
C THR A 418 -15.90 -17.19 7.67
N TYR A 419 -17.12 -17.73 7.52
CA TYR A 419 -17.86 -17.68 6.27
C TYR A 419 -19.37 -17.69 6.49
N ASN A 420 -20.12 -17.19 5.49
CA ASN A 420 -21.56 -17.20 5.51
C ASN A 420 -22.09 -18.53 4.93
N GLN A 421 -22.99 -19.19 5.66
CA GLN A 421 -23.61 -20.43 5.21
C GLN A 421 -24.49 -20.30 3.95
N ASN A 422 -24.96 -19.09 3.70
CA ASN A 422 -25.78 -18.77 2.52
C ASN A 422 -24.94 -18.20 1.35
N SER A 423 -23.63 -18.51 1.30
CA SER A 423 -22.70 -18.07 0.25
C SER A 423 -22.96 -18.79 -1.08
N ASP A 424 -22.26 -18.33 -2.12
CA ASP A 424 -22.26 -18.94 -3.44
C ASP A 424 -21.90 -20.44 -3.39
N GLN A 425 -22.52 -21.23 -4.26
CA GLN A 425 -22.35 -22.69 -4.33
C GLN A 425 -20.88 -23.11 -4.43
N GLU A 426 -20.06 -22.35 -5.17
CA GLU A 426 -18.62 -22.62 -5.37
C GLU A 426 -17.83 -22.56 -4.06
N VAL A 427 -18.13 -21.60 -3.18
CA VAL A 427 -17.48 -21.47 -1.88
C VAL A 427 -17.85 -22.63 -0.97
N ILE A 428 -19.13 -22.99 -0.97
CA ILE A 428 -19.63 -24.13 -0.17
C ILE A 428 -18.95 -25.41 -0.61
N GLU A 429 -18.87 -25.68 -1.92
CA GLU A 429 -18.21 -26.87 -2.47
C GLU A 429 -16.70 -26.90 -2.14
N ALA A 430 -16.04 -25.73 -2.17
CA ALA A 430 -14.63 -25.62 -1.81
C ALA A 430 -14.40 -25.93 -0.31
N MET A 431 -15.24 -25.40 0.57
CA MET A 431 -15.20 -25.71 2.01
C MET A 431 -15.50 -27.18 2.30
N GLU A 432 -16.52 -27.76 1.66
CA GLU A 432 -16.83 -29.18 1.79
C GLU A 432 -15.68 -30.07 1.30
N LYS A 433 -14.95 -29.66 0.27
CA LYS A 433 -13.77 -30.40 -0.19
C LYS A 433 -12.68 -30.43 0.86
N LEU A 434 -12.42 -29.32 1.55
CA LEU A 434 -11.47 -29.26 2.65
C LEU A 434 -11.92 -30.12 3.84
N ILE A 435 -13.21 -30.14 4.16
CA ILE A 435 -13.79 -30.98 5.22
C ILE A 435 -13.59 -32.47 4.87
N ARG A 436 -13.91 -32.86 3.62
CA ARG A 436 -13.72 -34.24 3.15
C ARG A 436 -12.27 -34.71 3.17
N GLN A 437 -11.31 -33.81 3.14
CA GLN A 437 -9.88 -34.09 3.23
C GLN A 437 -9.32 -34.06 4.66
N ASP A 438 -10.18 -33.91 5.68
CA ASP A 438 -9.81 -33.74 7.09
C ASP A 438 -8.86 -32.54 7.35
N LEU A 439 -8.92 -31.52 6.48
CA LEU A 439 -8.11 -30.31 6.59
C LEU A 439 -8.85 -29.18 7.33
N LEU A 440 -10.19 -29.20 7.36
CA LEU A 440 -11.04 -28.16 7.90
C LEU A 440 -12.05 -28.76 8.89
N THR A 441 -12.16 -28.13 10.06
CA THR A 441 -13.23 -28.36 11.04
C THR A 441 -14.15 -27.15 11.08
N THR A 442 -15.46 -27.34 10.96
CA THR A 442 -16.44 -26.25 10.94
C THR A 442 -17.26 -26.21 12.23
N PHE A 443 -17.41 -25.01 12.79
CA PHE A 443 -18.33 -24.70 13.89
C PHE A 443 -19.43 -23.80 13.36
N SER A 444 -20.69 -24.26 13.48
CA SER A 444 -21.84 -23.44 13.11
C SER A 444 -22.32 -22.64 14.31
N ILE A 445 -22.54 -21.33 14.10
CA ILE A 445 -23.11 -20.46 15.12
C ILE A 445 -24.51 -20.01 14.71
N GLU A 446 -25.43 -20.15 15.64
CA GLU A 446 -26.84 -19.78 15.47
C GLU A 446 -27.13 -18.42 16.12
N PRO A 447 -28.24 -17.73 15.84
CA PRO A 447 -28.67 -16.55 16.58
C PRO A 447 -28.74 -16.81 18.10
N PHE A 448 -28.60 -15.79 18.91
CA PHE A 448 -28.72 -15.92 20.37
C PHE A 448 -30.10 -16.48 20.77
N THR A 449 -30.07 -17.41 21.69
CA THR A 449 -31.28 -17.88 22.34
C THR A 449 -31.93 -16.78 23.19
N LYS A 450 -33.18 -16.97 23.59
CA LYS A 450 -33.87 -16.01 24.48
C LYS A 450 -33.11 -15.81 25.81
N GLN A 451 -32.53 -16.86 26.36
CA GLN A 451 -31.71 -16.78 27.58
C GLN A 451 -30.41 -16.01 27.39
N GLU A 452 -29.70 -16.24 26.33
CA GLU A 452 -28.45 -15.51 25.99
C GLU A 452 -28.77 -14.03 25.70
N THR A 453 -29.91 -13.75 25.06
CA THR A 453 -30.39 -12.37 24.82
C THR A 453 -30.70 -11.66 26.15
N GLU A 454 -31.38 -12.34 27.07
CA GLU A 454 -31.66 -11.81 28.41
C GLU A 454 -30.37 -11.54 29.20
N GLU A 455 -29.39 -12.43 29.12
CA GLU A 455 -28.09 -12.21 29.76
C GLU A 455 -27.35 -11.00 29.19
N LEU A 456 -27.39 -10.82 27.85
CA LEU A 456 -26.79 -9.67 27.19
C LEU A 456 -27.50 -8.36 27.58
N LEU A 457 -28.84 -8.37 27.61
CA LEU A 457 -29.63 -7.22 28.05
C LEU A 457 -29.39 -6.87 29.51
N HIS A 458 -29.30 -7.86 30.40
CA HIS A 458 -28.98 -7.64 31.81
C HIS A 458 -27.64 -6.91 31.99
N ARG A 459 -26.64 -7.30 31.23
CA ARG A 459 -25.31 -6.67 31.28
C ARG A 459 -25.26 -5.25 30.73
N HIS A 460 -25.99 -4.99 29.66
CA HIS A 460 -25.92 -3.70 28.95
C HIS A 460 -27.02 -2.70 29.35
N LEU A 461 -28.16 -3.19 29.79
CA LEU A 461 -29.36 -2.43 30.13
C LEU A 461 -30.00 -2.95 31.45
N PRO A 462 -29.28 -2.88 32.58
CA PRO A 462 -29.76 -3.41 33.85
C PRO A 462 -31.08 -2.75 34.31
N GLN A 463 -31.40 -1.56 33.77
CA GLN A 463 -32.68 -0.89 34.06
C GLN A 463 -33.92 -1.65 33.50
N LEU A 464 -33.70 -2.62 32.60
CA LEU A 464 -34.78 -3.45 32.05
C LEU A 464 -34.94 -4.78 32.78
N ASP A 465 -34.21 -5.03 33.86
CA ASP A 465 -34.20 -6.34 34.53
C ASP A 465 -35.59 -6.79 35.03
N GLU A 466 -36.43 -5.86 35.52
CA GLU A 466 -37.75 -6.13 35.97
C GLU A 466 -38.83 -6.06 34.86
N GLU A 467 -38.44 -5.72 33.61
CA GLU A 467 -39.39 -5.46 32.52
C GLU A 467 -39.36 -6.62 31.48
N ASN A 468 -39.83 -7.80 31.88
CA ASN A 468 -39.81 -9.00 31.01
C ASN A 468 -40.55 -8.81 29.68
N GLU A 469 -41.61 -8.03 29.63
CA GLU A 469 -42.37 -7.72 28.42
C GLU A 469 -41.51 -6.98 27.37
N LYS A 470 -40.73 -6.03 27.84
CA LYS A 470 -39.78 -5.29 26.96
C LYS A 470 -38.63 -6.16 26.46
N LYS A 471 -38.08 -7.05 27.31
CA LYS A 471 -37.05 -8.01 26.90
C LYS A 471 -37.57 -8.96 25.83
N GLU A 472 -38.79 -9.45 25.97
CA GLU A 472 -39.42 -10.30 24.98
C GLU A 472 -39.66 -9.59 23.64
N GLN A 473 -40.11 -8.33 23.68
CA GLN A 473 -40.24 -7.51 22.48
C GLN A 473 -38.89 -7.28 21.78
N ILE A 474 -37.81 -7.01 22.52
CA ILE A 474 -36.47 -6.86 21.93
C ILE A 474 -36.05 -8.17 21.26
N TYR A 475 -36.25 -9.33 21.87
CA TYR A 475 -35.93 -10.62 21.30
C TYR A 475 -36.76 -10.87 20.02
N GLU A 476 -38.08 -10.65 20.02
CA GLU A 476 -38.91 -10.79 18.84
C GLU A 476 -38.51 -9.85 17.69
N MET A 477 -38.06 -8.63 18.02
CA MET A 477 -37.62 -7.64 17.04
C MET A 477 -36.31 -7.98 16.40
N THR A 478 -35.40 -8.63 17.14
CA THR A 478 -34.03 -8.93 16.70
C THR A 478 -33.86 -10.39 16.30
N GLU A 479 -34.81 -11.25 16.64
CA GLU A 479 -34.77 -12.71 16.44
C GLU A 479 -33.46 -13.33 16.99
N GLY A 480 -32.86 -12.71 18.03
CA GLY A 480 -31.59 -13.10 18.59
C GLY A 480 -30.35 -12.82 17.72
N ASN A 481 -30.52 -12.11 16.61
CA ASN A 481 -29.38 -11.72 15.78
C ASN A 481 -28.48 -10.72 16.53
N ALA A 482 -27.22 -11.07 16.72
CA ALA A 482 -26.27 -10.33 17.56
C ALA A 482 -26.10 -8.87 17.11
N PHE A 483 -26.04 -8.63 15.80
CA PHE A 483 -25.91 -7.29 15.23
C PHE A 483 -27.12 -6.41 15.57
N PHE A 484 -28.32 -6.88 15.28
CA PHE A 484 -29.54 -6.11 15.54
C PHE A 484 -29.77 -5.91 17.04
N LEU A 485 -29.40 -6.89 17.86
CA LEU A 485 -29.51 -6.81 19.30
C LEU A 485 -28.57 -5.73 19.88
N MET A 486 -27.30 -5.67 19.42
CA MET A 486 -26.38 -4.64 19.86
C MET A 486 -26.78 -3.24 19.40
N GLU A 487 -27.27 -3.10 18.17
CA GLU A 487 -27.77 -1.82 17.65
C GLU A 487 -29.01 -1.35 18.42
N MET A 488 -29.90 -2.26 18.80
CA MET A 488 -31.05 -1.94 19.64
C MET A 488 -30.60 -1.50 21.05
N ILE A 489 -29.64 -2.18 21.64
CA ILE A 489 -29.04 -1.80 22.93
C ILE A 489 -28.45 -0.38 22.87
N ASN A 490 -27.67 -0.10 21.82
CA ASN A 490 -27.08 1.22 21.63
C ASN A 490 -28.13 2.31 21.45
N TYR A 491 -29.17 2.03 20.67
CA TYR A 491 -30.29 2.94 20.48
C TYR A 491 -31.00 3.25 21.80
N ILE A 492 -31.30 2.20 22.62
CA ILE A 492 -31.96 2.37 23.92
C ILE A 492 -31.07 3.17 24.89
N LYS A 493 -29.76 2.98 24.88
CA LYS A 493 -28.83 3.77 25.70
C LYS A 493 -28.85 5.26 25.33
N GLU A 494 -28.94 5.58 24.04
CA GLU A 494 -28.92 6.97 23.58
C GLU A 494 -30.26 7.70 23.75
N LYS A 495 -31.36 7.05 23.47
CA LYS A 495 -32.69 7.69 23.35
C LYS A 495 -33.73 7.19 24.36
N GLY A 496 -33.40 6.22 25.18
CA GLY A 496 -34.35 5.53 26.04
C GLY A 496 -35.23 4.54 25.27
N PHE A 497 -36.05 3.79 26.01
CA PHE A 497 -36.97 2.82 25.43
C PHE A 497 -38.20 3.52 24.87
N THR A 498 -38.30 3.65 23.54
CA THR A 498 -39.51 4.17 22.85
C THR A 498 -40.05 3.08 21.94
N LEU A 499 -41.35 2.76 22.13
CA LEU A 499 -42.06 1.65 21.48
C LEU A 499 -42.49 1.88 20.02
N GLU A 500 -42.03 2.95 19.38
CA GLU A 500 -42.47 3.28 18.00
C GLU A 500 -41.67 2.58 16.89
N ILE A 501 -40.76 1.65 17.22
CA ILE A 501 -39.93 0.96 16.25
C ILE A 501 -40.67 -0.31 15.74
N SER A 502 -41.05 -0.30 14.48
CA SER A 502 -41.69 -1.45 13.81
C SER A 502 -40.70 -2.64 13.68
N PRO A 503 -41.17 -3.91 13.73
CA PRO A 503 -40.37 -5.10 13.95
C PRO A 503 -39.54 -5.58 12.75
N LYS A 504 -39.02 -4.69 11.88
CA LYS A 504 -38.13 -5.07 10.77
C LYS A 504 -36.76 -4.52 10.96
N ALA A 505 -35.71 -5.32 10.67
CA ALA A 505 -34.30 -4.97 10.73
C ALA A 505 -33.97 -3.59 10.11
N ASN A 506 -34.62 -3.24 9.00
CA ASN A 506 -34.50 -1.93 8.35
C ASN A 506 -34.90 -0.74 9.24
N ASN A 507 -35.75 -0.95 10.26
CA ASN A 507 -36.17 0.12 11.15
C ASN A 507 -35.16 0.43 12.24
N VAL A 508 -34.37 -0.54 12.67
CA VAL A 508 -33.26 -0.32 13.59
C VAL A 508 -32.19 0.54 12.91
N ILE A 509 -31.82 0.20 11.68
CA ILE A 509 -30.87 0.99 10.87
C ILE A 509 -31.43 2.41 10.64
N LYS A 510 -32.69 2.50 10.23
CA LYS A 510 -33.38 3.78 10.00
C LYS A 510 -33.43 4.64 11.26
N ALA A 511 -33.72 4.07 12.41
CA ALA A 511 -33.73 4.77 13.70
C ALA A 511 -32.31 5.26 14.09
N ARG A 512 -31.31 4.47 13.83
CA ARG A 512 -29.89 4.81 14.10
C ARG A 512 -29.40 5.96 13.23
N LEU A 513 -29.83 6.00 11.97
CA LEU A 513 -29.52 7.06 11.02
C LEU A 513 -30.45 8.29 11.17
N ALA A 514 -31.67 8.10 11.69
CA ALA A 514 -32.63 9.17 11.90
C ALA A 514 -32.15 10.12 13.01
N GLY A 515 -31.83 11.35 12.68
CA GLY A 515 -31.37 12.38 13.62
C GLY A 515 -29.88 12.69 13.50
N LEU A 516 -29.21 12.13 12.48
CA LEU A 516 -27.90 12.64 12.09
C LEU A 516 -28.04 14.03 11.46
N PRO A 517 -27.18 14.98 11.79
CA PRO A 517 -27.11 16.26 11.10
C PRO A 517 -26.87 16.11 9.59
N GLU A 518 -27.40 17.04 8.80
CA GLU A 518 -27.30 17.00 7.35
C GLU A 518 -25.85 16.82 6.82
N PRO A 519 -24.82 17.50 7.37
CA PRO A 519 -23.44 17.27 6.93
C PRO A 519 -22.94 15.83 7.17
N GLU A 520 -23.30 15.21 8.30
CA GLU A 520 -22.95 13.83 8.62
C GLU A 520 -23.64 12.85 7.65
N ASN A 521 -24.91 13.08 7.33
CA ASN A 521 -25.66 12.30 6.33
C ASN A 521 -25.06 12.43 4.93
N GLN A 522 -24.58 13.63 4.56
CA GLN A 522 -23.93 13.85 3.26
C GLN A 522 -22.63 13.07 3.14
N VAL A 523 -21.79 13.08 4.18
CA VAL A 523 -20.54 12.32 4.22
C VAL A 523 -20.81 10.82 4.12
N LEU A 524 -21.70 10.27 4.97
CA LEU A 524 -22.07 8.84 4.90
C LEU A 524 -22.66 8.45 3.55
N SER A 525 -23.45 9.34 2.95
CA SER A 525 -24.03 9.15 1.63
C SER A 525 -22.94 9.05 0.55
N CYS A 526 -21.92 9.91 0.58
CA CYS A 526 -20.77 9.84 -0.32
C CYS A 526 -19.90 8.60 -0.05
N MET A 527 -19.65 8.28 1.22
CA MET A 527 -18.91 7.08 1.59
C MET A 527 -19.59 5.80 1.09
N SER A 528 -20.92 5.72 1.09
CA SER A 528 -21.64 4.50 0.70
C SER A 528 -21.49 4.14 -0.78
N VAL A 529 -21.01 5.07 -1.62
CA VAL A 529 -20.75 4.85 -3.07
C VAL A 529 -19.51 4.00 -3.29
N PHE A 530 -18.63 3.95 -2.29
CA PHE A 530 -17.42 3.13 -2.34
C PHE A 530 -17.74 1.71 -1.87
N PRO A 531 -17.15 0.70 -2.54
CA PRO A 531 -17.37 -0.68 -2.13
C PRO A 531 -16.81 -0.96 -0.73
N GLU A 532 -15.68 -0.36 -0.37
CA GLU A 532 -14.91 -0.71 0.83
C GLU A 532 -14.46 0.50 1.64
N LYS A 533 -13.34 1.02 1.26
CA LYS A 533 -12.58 2.05 1.98
C LYS A 533 -12.53 3.30 1.13
N ILE A 534 -12.54 4.44 1.76
CA ILE A 534 -12.43 5.73 1.08
C ILE A 534 -11.35 6.56 1.75
N THR A 535 -10.59 7.29 0.95
CA THR A 535 -9.65 8.29 1.41
C THR A 535 -10.34 9.64 1.59
N ILE A 536 -9.69 10.54 2.31
CA ILE A 536 -10.21 11.90 2.48
C ILE A 536 -10.17 12.67 1.16
N GLU A 537 -9.18 12.40 0.30
CA GLU A 537 -9.03 12.99 -1.02
C GLU A 537 -10.23 12.66 -1.93
N GLU A 538 -10.69 11.42 -1.88
CA GLU A 538 -11.85 10.96 -2.63
C GLU A 538 -13.16 11.57 -2.11
N LEU A 539 -13.28 11.78 -0.78
CA LEU A 539 -14.41 12.50 -0.19
C LEU A 539 -14.43 13.96 -0.60
N GLU A 540 -13.28 14.64 -0.63
CA GLU A 540 -13.16 16.03 -1.10
C GLU A 540 -13.66 16.20 -2.54
N LEU A 541 -13.40 15.21 -3.41
CA LEU A 541 -13.91 15.22 -4.78
C LEU A 541 -15.43 15.18 -4.86
N LEU A 542 -16.06 14.43 -3.96
CA LEU A 542 -17.52 14.28 -3.91
C LEU A 542 -18.20 15.40 -3.13
N LEU A 543 -17.48 16.11 -2.27
CA LEU A 543 -17.97 17.15 -1.36
C LEU A 543 -17.12 18.43 -1.48
N PRO A 544 -17.04 19.06 -2.67
CA PRO A 544 -16.16 20.19 -2.91
C PRO A 544 -16.52 21.44 -2.09
N ASP A 545 -17.72 21.52 -1.53
CA ASP A 545 -18.16 22.61 -0.68
C ASP A 545 -17.72 22.45 0.80
N MET A 546 -17.11 21.31 1.17
CA MET A 546 -16.61 21.04 2.50
C MET A 546 -15.08 21.10 2.52
N ASP A 547 -14.51 21.92 3.39
CA ASP A 547 -13.07 21.94 3.58
C ASP A 547 -12.58 20.69 4.34
N ARG A 548 -11.31 20.34 4.14
CA ARG A 548 -10.68 19.14 4.70
C ARG A 548 -10.81 19.02 6.22
N LEU A 549 -10.66 20.12 6.95
CA LEU A 549 -10.78 20.12 8.41
C LEU A 549 -12.21 19.86 8.88
N THR A 550 -13.18 20.37 8.14
CA THR A 550 -14.61 20.09 8.39
C THR A 550 -14.93 18.62 8.15
N LEU A 551 -14.41 18.04 7.06
CA LEU A 551 -14.54 16.60 6.77
C LEU A 551 -13.95 15.74 7.88
N VAL A 552 -12.73 16.05 8.35
CA VAL A 552 -12.10 15.31 9.46
C VAL A 552 -12.97 15.36 10.72
N ARG A 553 -13.48 16.52 11.11
CA ARG A 553 -14.35 16.65 12.29
C ARG A 553 -15.64 15.86 12.17
N ILE A 554 -16.19 15.76 10.96
CA ILE A 554 -17.39 14.96 10.71
C ILE A 554 -17.05 13.47 10.82
N LEU A 555 -15.94 13.06 10.22
CA LEU A 555 -15.47 11.67 10.30
C LEU A 555 -15.19 11.26 11.75
N GLU A 556 -14.53 12.10 12.57
CA GLU A 556 -14.34 11.85 14.00
C GLU A 556 -15.68 11.64 14.73
N LYS A 557 -16.67 12.49 14.49
CA LYS A 557 -18.02 12.33 15.09
C LYS A 557 -18.71 11.04 14.64
N LEU A 558 -18.54 10.66 13.38
CA LEU A 558 -19.12 9.41 12.85
C LEU A 558 -18.41 8.18 13.47
N GLN A 559 -17.11 8.29 13.77
CA GLN A 559 -16.37 7.27 14.50
C GLN A 559 -16.85 7.18 15.97
N GLU A 560 -17.00 8.31 16.67
CA GLU A 560 -17.58 8.35 18.02
C GLU A 560 -18.95 7.68 18.09
N ARG A 561 -19.72 7.78 17.00
CA ARG A 561 -21.04 7.13 16.88
C ARG A 561 -20.97 5.68 16.42
N HIS A 562 -19.79 5.12 16.24
CA HIS A 562 -19.56 3.75 15.75
C HIS A 562 -20.25 3.42 14.41
N LEU A 563 -20.38 4.40 13.52
CA LEU A 563 -20.93 4.19 12.17
C LEU A 563 -19.83 3.88 11.17
N ILE A 564 -18.65 4.48 11.38
CA ILE A 564 -17.46 4.26 10.58
C ILE A 564 -16.25 3.96 11.45
N LYS A 565 -15.21 3.39 10.88
CA LYS A 565 -13.90 3.22 11.49
C LYS A 565 -12.81 3.74 10.57
N GLU A 566 -11.71 4.14 11.16
CA GLU A 566 -10.48 4.51 10.47
C GLU A 566 -9.60 3.27 10.36
N THR A 567 -9.05 3.02 9.18
CA THR A 567 -8.15 1.92 8.90
C THR A 567 -6.93 2.48 8.18
N LEU A 568 -5.75 2.09 8.62
CA LEU A 568 -4.52 2.47 7.98
C LEU A 568 -4.02 1.32 7.11
N VAL A 569 -3.69 1.63 5.86
CA VAL A 569 -3.08 0.69 4.93
C VAL A 569 -1.86 1.35 4.32
N GLY A 570 -0.68 0.87 4.67
CA GLY A 570 0.57 1.54 4.33
C GLY A 570 0.60 2.95 4.93
N TRP A 571 0.82 3.96 4.09
CA TRP A 571 0.87 5.37 4.48
C TRP A 571 -0.48 6.09 4.38
N ASN A 572 -1.54 5.41 3.89
CA ASN A 572 -2.83 6.04 3.61
C ASN A 572 -3.84 5.74 4.70
N ILE A 573 -4.56 6.76 5.12
CA ILE A 573 -5.70 6.65 6.04
C ILE A 573 -6.95 6.42 5.22
N TYR A 574 -7.64 5.35 5.54
CA TYR A 574 -8.92 4.98 4.93
C TYR A 574 -10.03 5.01 5.97
N TYR A 575 -11.22 5.36 5.53
CA TYR A 575 -12.44 5.30 6.32
C TYR A 575 -13.39 4.26 5.73
N GLU A 576 -13.97 3.44 6.58
CA GLU A 576 -14.91 2.40 6.16
C GLU A 576 -16.10 2.31 7.13
N PHE A 577 -17.23 1.78 6.66
CA PHE A 577 -18.34 1.51 7.54
C PHE A 577 -18.01 0.39 8.51
N VAL A 578 -18.42 0.53 9.80
CA VAL A 578 -18.22 -0.53 10.81
C VAL A 578 -19.02 -1.78 10.40
N HIS A 579 -20.21 -1.58 9.85
CA HIS A 579 -21.05 -2.65 9.37
C HIS A 579 -21.50 -2.38 7.93
N ARG A 580 -21.31 -3.33 7.06
CA ARG A 580 -21.67 -3.26 5.63
C ARG A 580 -23.16 -2.96 5.43
N VAL A 581 -24.04 -3.47 6.31
CA VAL A 581 -25.47 -3.24 6.25
C VAL A 581 -25.84 -1.75 6.28
N PHE A 582 -25.11 -0.91 7.03
CA PHE A 582 -25.30 0.54 6.99
C PHE A 582 -24.97 1.13 5.63
N ARG A 583 -23.86 0.70 5.03
CA ARG A 583 -23.45 1.16 3.69
C ARG A 583 -24.53 0.83 2.66
N GLU A 584 -24.95 -0.43 2.60
CA GLU A 584 -25.96 -0.92 1.66
C GLU A 584 -27.27 -0.17 1.83
N TYR A 585 -27.74 -0.05 3.08
CA TYR A 585 -28.97 0.69 3.37
C TYR A 585 -28.89 2.15 2.88
N ILE A 586 -27.81 2.86 3.21
CA ILE A 586 -27.62 4.26 2.79
C ILE A 586 -27.52 4.36 1.27
N TYR A 587 -26.79 3.47 0.64
CA TYR A 587 -26.64 3.43 -0.81
C TYR A 587 -27.96 3.20 -1.53
N GLU A 588 -28.76 2.23 -1.09
CA GLU A 588 -30.06 1.91 -1.70
C GLU A 588 -31.08 3.03 -1.54
N HIS A 589 -31.05 3.75 -0.42
CA HIS A 589 -31.98 4.84 -0.15
C HIS A 589 -31.58 6.18 -0.76
N GLN A 590 -30.43 6.26 -1.42
CA GLN A 590 -30.07 7.43 -2.23
C GLN A 590 -30.85 7.49 -3.55
N SER A 591 -31.07 8.72 -4.02
CA SER A 591 -31.62 8.90 -5.36
C SER A 591 -30.67 8.34 -6.43
N GLN A 592 -31.20 7.67 -7.45
CA GLN A 592 -30.42 7.16 -8.57
C GLN A 592 -29.57 8.26 -9.24
N GLY A 593 -30.10 9.48 -9.34
CA GLY A 593 -29.38 10.63 -9.88
C GLY A 593 -28.10 10.96 -9.10
N LYS A 594 -28.20 11.00 -7.74
CA LYS A 594 -27.03 11.26 -6.88
C LYS A 594 -25.98 10.15 -7.02
N ARG A 595 -26.40 8.89 -6.91
CA ARG A 595 -25.49 7.75 -7.10
C ARG A 595 -24.74 7.83 -8.43
N ARG A 596 -25.50 8.06 -9.52
CA ARG A 596 -24.92 8.16 -10.86
C ARG A 596 -23.87 9.27 -10.98
N VAL A 597 -24.15 10.45 -10.42
CA VAL A 597 -23.21 11.59 -10.45
C VAL A 597 -21.96 11.27 -9.64
N CYS A 598 -22.10 10.73 -8.44
CA CYS A 598 -20.94 10.35 -7.62
C CYS A 598 -20.05 9.32 -8.33
N HIS A 599 -20.66 8.25 -8.86
CA HIS A 599 -19.90 7.25 -9.63
C HIS A 599 -19.25 7.85 -10.89
N GLN A 600 -19.89 8.80 -11.57
CA GLN A 600 -19.31 9.45 -12.73
C GLN A 600 -18.10 10.32 -12.38
N ILE A 601 -18.12 11.02 -11.25
CA ILE A 601 -16.97 11.80 -10.75
C ILE A 601 -15.80 10.87 -10.45
N LEU A 602 -16.05 9.81 -9.70
CA LEU A 602 -15.02 8.84 -9.32
C LEU A 602 -14.47 8.07 -10.52
N ALA A 603 -15.32 7.64 -11.46
CA ALA A 603 -14.87 6.99 -12.68
C ALA A 603 -13.86 7.84 -13.46
N LYS A 604 -14.12 9.15 -13.57
CA LYS A 604 -13.21 10.10 -14.22
C LYS A 604 -11.92 10.30 -13.42
N TYR A 605 -12.01 10.33 -12.10
CA TYR A 605 -10.84 10.45 -11.24
C TYR A 605 -9.90 9.26 -11.43
N TYR A 606 -10.41 8.03 -11.34
CA TYR A 606 -9.59 6.84 -11.56
C TYR A 606 -9.09 6.71 -13.01
N GLU A 607 -9.89 7.16 -13.99
CA GLU A 607 -9.45 7.25 -15.39
C GLU A 607 -8.24 8.18 -15.55
N GLU A 608 -8.23 9.35 -14.89
CA GLU A 608 -7.10 10.28 -14.93
C GLU A 608 -5.88 9.75 -14.16
N GLN A 609 -6.08 9.11 -13.03
CA GLN A 609 -5.00 8.44 -12.29
C GLN A 609 -4.34 7.36 -13.17
N GLY A 610 -5.12 6.54 -13.85
CA GLY A 610 -4.62 5.52 -14.78
C GLY A 610 -3.88 6.07 -16.00
N LYS A 611 -4.07 7.35 -16.38
CA LYS A 611 -3.30 8.00 -17.45
C LYS A 611 -1.92 8.47 -16.97
N THR A 612 -1.83 8.90 -15.73
CA THR A 612 -0.57 9.41 -15.14
C THR A 612 0.32 8.27 -14.65
N LYS A 613 -0.28 7.19 -14.21
CA LYS A 613 0.37 5.94 -13.85
C LYS A 613 -0.48 4.80 -14.41
N PRO A 614 -0.15 4.25 -15.58
CA PRO A 614 -0.87 3.09 -16.09
C PRO A 614 -0.61 1.92 -15.14
N ASN A 615 -1.52 1.74 -14.18
CA ASN A 615 -1.47 0.69 -13.17
C ASN A 615 -2.66 -0.23 -13.35
N PHE A 616 -2.39 -1.53 -13.42
CA PHE A 616 -3.40 -2.58 -13.43
C PHE A 616 -4.41 -2.46 -12.26
N PRO A 617 -4.02 -2.07 -11.02
CA PRO A 617 -4.94 -1.90 -9.90
C PRO A 617 -6.02 -0.82 -10.07
N THR A 618 -5.80 0.21 -10.88
CA THR A 618 -6.81 1.26 -11.08
C THR A 618 -7.95 0.86 -12.01
N LEU A 619 -7.71 -0.11 -12.89
CA LEU A 619 -8.70 -0.56 -13.88
C LEU A 619 -9.98 -1.13 -13.26
N PRO A 620 -9.94 -2.01 -12.25
CA PRO A 620 -11.14 -2.53 -11.63
C PRO A 620 -12.04 -1.45 -11.01
N MET A 621 -11.45 -0.47 -10.31
CA MET A 621 -12.22 0.65 -9.74
C MET A 621 -12.82 1.54 -10.83
N THR A 622 -12.07 1.79 -11.90
CA THR A 622 -12.58 2.50 -13.08
C THR A 622 -13.77 1.78 -13.69
N ILE A 623 -13.69 0.46 -13.86
CA ILE A 623 -14.76 -0.39 -14.38
C ILE A 623 -15.98 -0.33 -13.45
N TYR A 624 -15.78 -0.56 -12.15
CA TYR A 624 -16.83 -0.55 -11.15
C TYR A 624 -17.65 0.75 -11.18
N HIS A 625 -16.97 1.90 -11.20
CA HIS A 625 -17.67 3.17 -11.20
C HIS A 625 -18.35 3.49 -12.55
N TYR A 626 -17.79 3.09 -13.70
CA TYR A 626 -18.45 3.25 -14.99
C TYR A 626 -19.69 2.35 -15.13
N GLU A 627 -19.66 1.13 -14.62
CA GLU A 627 -20.84 0.25 -14.57
C GLU A 627 -21.97 0.87 -13.74
N ARG A 628 -21.66 1.36 -12.57
CA ARG A 628 -22.63 1.95 -11.63
C ARG A 628 -23.22 3.29 -12.11
N CYS A 629 -22.48 4.07 -12.90
CA CYS A 629 -23.04 5.26 -13.54
C CYS A 629 -23.76 4.96 -14.87
N HIS A 630 -23.84 3.68 -15.29
CA HIS A 630 -24.46 3.22 -16.52
C HIS A 630 -23.86 3.81 -17.81
N ASP A 631 -22.56 4.08 -17.82
CA ASP A 631 -21.81 4.40 -19.03
C ASP A 631 -21.27 3.12 -19.67
N GLN A 632 -22.16 2.44 -20.39
CA GLN A 632 -21.88 1.14 -20.99
C GLN A 632 -20.70 1.17 -21.97
N ALA A 633 -20.54 2.28 -22.68
CA ALA A 633 -19.47 2.41 -23.66
C ALA A 633 -18.08 2.48 -22.97
N LYS A 634 -17.98 3.22 -21.88
CA LYS A 634 -16.76 3.31 -21.06
C LYS A 634 -16.51 2.01 -20.30
N THR A 635 -17.55 1.39 -19.78
CA THR A 635 -17.45 0.07 -19.12
C THR A 635 -16.83 -0.96 -20.07
N TYR A 636 -17.32 -1.09 -21.29
CA TYR A 636 -16.72 -2.01 -22.26
C TYR A 636 -15.28 -1.64 -22.61
N GLU A 637 -15.00 -0.35 -22.80
CA GLU A 637 -13.65 0.14 -23.11
C GLU A 637 -12.63 -0.34 -22.05
N TYR A 638 -12.94 -0.14 -20.75
CA TYR A 638 -12.05 -0.51 -19.66
C TYR A 638 -12.03 -2.01 -19.35
N LYS A 639 -13.13 -2.72 -19.52
CA LYS A 639 -13.13 -4.19 -19.44
C LYS A 639 -12.24 -4.80 -20.54
N ILE A 640 -12.31 -4.29 -21.75
CA ILE A 640 -11.45 -4.73 -22.83
C ILE A 640 -9.98 -4.40 -22.55
N ALA A 641 -9.70 -3.22 -22.00
CA ALA A 641 -8.35 -2.85 -21.58
C ALA A 641 -7.81 -3.79 -20.50
N TYR A 642 -8.60 -4.05 -19.48
CA TYR A 642 -8.26 -4.99 -18.39
C TYR A 642 -7.96 -6.40 -18.94
N LEU A 643 -8.83 -6.94 -19.79
CA LEU A 643 -8.63 -8.24 -20.41
C LEU A 643 -7.41 -8.28 -21.34
N ASN A 644 -7.10 -7.16 -22.02
CA ASN A 644 -5.91 -7.10 -22.87
C ASN A 644 -4.63 -7.20 -22.04
N GLU A 645 -4.52 -6.43 -20.97
CA GLU A 645 -3.39 -6.49 -20.05
C GLU A 645 -3.26 -7.89 -19.44
N TYR A 646 -4.37 -8.43 -18.94
CA TYR A 646 -4.44 -9.78 -18.41
C TYR A 646 -3.89 -10.83 -19.38
N TYR A 647 -4.43 -10.88 -20.62
CA TYR A 647 -4.01 -11.89 -21.60
C TYR A 647 -2.61 -11.62 -22.18
N THR A 648 -2.10 -10.40 -22.07
CA THR A 648 -0.69 -10.11 -22.36
C THR A 648 0.21 -10.80 -21.36
N LEU A 649 -0.15 -10.76 -20.10
CA LEU A 649 0.57 -11.47 -19.05
C LEU A 649 0.51 -12.99 -19.20
N VAL A 650 -0.68 -13.53 -19.47
CA VAL A 650 -0.94 -14.97 -19.39
C VAL A 650 -0.58 -15.71 -20.69
N ASN A 651 -0.79 -15.09 -21.87
CA ASN A 651 -0.66 -15.78 -23.15
C ASN A 651 0.63 -15.44 -23.92
N GLU A 652 1.44 -14.49 -23.48
CA GLU A 652 2.74 -14.24 -24.10
C GLU A 652 3.88 -14.85 -23.27
N ASN A 653 4.81 -15.52 -23.94
CA ASN A 653 6.01 -16.03 -23.28
C ASN A 653 6.93 -14.88 -22.85
N PHE A 654 6.97 -13.81 -23.64
CA PHE A 654 7.91 -12.72 -23.50
C PHE A 654 7.22 -11.38 -23.77
N PRO A 655 6.24 -10.97 -22.90
CA PRO A 655 5.48 -9.75 -23.08
C PRO A 655 6.36 -8.49 -22.93
N ILE A 656 6.03 -7.43 -23.66
CA ILE A 656 6.46 -6.07 -23.34
C ILE A 656 5.40 -5.48 -22.44
N LEU A 657 5.80 -5.11 -21.23
CA LEU A 657 4.94 -4.48 -20.24
C LEU A 657 5.33 -3.01 -20.16
N HIS A 658 4.38 -2.11 -20.46
CA HIS A 658 4.56 -0.65 -20.35
C HIS A 658 4.24 -0.10 -18.97
N TRP A 659 3.91 -0.95 -18.03
CA TRP A 659 3.70 -0.67 -16.63
C TRP A 659 4.61 -1.59 -15.83
N GLU A 660 5.25 -1.01 -14.85
CA GLU A 660 5.92 -1.83 -13.85
C GLU A 660 4.82 -2.54 -13.08
N ILE A 661 4.91 -3.86 -13.03
CA ILE A 661 4.13 -4.64 -12.10
C ILE A 661 4.70 -4.24 -10.74
N GLU A 662 3.96 -3.45 -9.96
CA GLU A 662 4.40 -3.08 -8.60
C GLU A 662 4.48 -4.36 -7.77
N GLU A 663 5.47 -4.45 -6.90
CA GLU A 663 5.68 -5.64 -6.05
C GLU A 663 4.43 -5.86 -5.18
N GLY A 664 3.77 -7.01 -5.33
CA GLY A 664 2.52 -7.35 -4.65
C GLY A 664 1.30 -7.51 -5.56
N GLU A 665 1.38 -7.11 -6.84
CA GLU A 665 0.31 -7.38 -7.81
C GLU A 665 0.46 -8.74 -8.47
N GLU A 666 -0.63 -9.49 -8.55
CA GLU A 666 -0.64 -10.88 -8.88
C GLU A 666 -1.08 -11.23 -10.29
N GLU A 667 -0.62 -12.42 -10.69
CA GLU A 667 -1.14 -13.06 -11.90
C GLU A 667 -2.61 -13.47 -11.72
N PRO A 668 -3.50 -12.99 -12.58
CA PRO A 668 -4.92 -13.28 -12.54
C PRO A 668 -5.26 -14.77 -12.77
N ALA A 669 -6.28 -15.28 -12.09
CA ALA A 669 -6.72 -16.68 -12.23
C ALA A 669 -7.25 -17.00 -13.64
N LEU A 670 -6.62 -17.97 -14.29
CA LEU A 670 -6.80 -18.32 -15.69
C LEU A 670 -8.25 -18.73 -16.08
N ALA A 671 -8.96 -19.44 -15.20
CA ALA A 671 -10.23 -20.04 -15.55
C ALA A 671 -11.41 -19.06 -15.54
N ALA A 672 -11.48 -18.18 -14.53
CA ALA A 672 -12.56 -17.19 -14.42
C ALA A 672 -12.44 -16.10 -15.49
N GLY A 673 -11.21 -15.64 -15.79
CA GLY A 673 -10.96 -14.63 -16.82
C GLY A 673 -11.33 -15.10 -18.22
N ALA A 674 -11.13 -16.39 -18.55
CA ALA A 674 -11.48 -16.93 -19.86
C ALA A 674 -12.99 -16.95 -20.13
N ALA A 675 -13.80 -17.32 -19.13
CA ALA A 675 -15.26 -17.32 -19.23
C ALA A 675 -15.80 -15.89 -19.40
N GLN A 676 -15.35 -14.95 -18.55
CA GLN A 676 -15.72 -13.54 -18.62
C GLN A 676 -15.34 -12.91 -19.95
N MET A 677 -14.16 -13.25 -20.49
CA MET A 677 -13.74 -12.76 -21.81
C MET A 677 -14.65 -13.25 -22.92
N MET A 678 -15.03 -14.52 -22.91
CA MET A 678 -15.92 -15.09 -23.94
C MET A 678 -17.31 -14.45 -23.88
N ASP A 679 -17.88 -14.28 -22.70
CA ASP A 679 -19.17 -13.61 -22.51
C ASP A 679 -19.14 -12.17 -23.01
N LEU A 680 -18.12 -11.41 -22.59
CA LEU A 680 -17.93 -10.03 -23.04
C LEU A 680 -17.67 -9.93 -24.54
N ALA A 681 -16.88 -10.85 -25.12
CA ALA A 681 -16.61 -10.89 -26.55
C ALA A 681 -17.90 -11.10 -27.33
N ASP A 682 -18.72 -12.04 -26.91
CA ASP A 682 -19.98 -12.33 -27.57
C ASP A 682 -20.97 -11.17 -27.45
N GLU A 683 -21.02 -10.51 -26.32
CA GLU A 683 -21.86 -9.32 -26.10
C GLU A 683 -21.43 -8.16 -27.02
N VAL A 684 -20.15 -7.80 -27.01
CA VAL A 684 -19.61 -6.69 -27.82
C VAL A 684 -19.72 -6.99 -29.32
N ILE A 685 -19.49 -8.23 -29.74
CA ILE A 685 -19.57 -8.61 -31.15
C ILE A 685 -21.03 -8.54 -31.67
N ARG A 686 -22.02 -8.85 -30.81
CA ARG A 686 -23.45 -8.78 -31.16
C ARG A 686 -24.02 -7.36 -31.22
N LEU A 687 -23.29 -6.33 -30.74
CA LEU A 687 -23.77 -4.96 -30.85
C LEU A 687 -24.08 -4.59 -32.32
N SER A 688 -25.26 -4.07 -32.58
CA SER A 688 -25.68 -3.67 -33.92
C SER A 688 -25.15 -2.32 -34.38
N ASP A 689 -24.60 -1.53 -33.45
CA ASP A 689 -24.03 -0.22 -33.73
C ASP A 689 -22.75 -0.33 -34.56
N THR A 690 -22.67 0.49 -35.61
CA THR A 690 -21.53 0.56 -36.55
C THR A 690 -20.65 1.82 -36.32
N SER A 691 -20.84 2.51 -35.20
CA SER A 691 -20.02 3.69 -34.87
C SER A 691 -18.51 3.30 -34.81
N PRO A 692 -17.60 4.23 -35.13
CA PRO A 692 -16.15 3.97 -35.07
C PRO A 692 -15.71 3.39 -33.72
N LYS A 693 -16.29 3.88 -32.62
CA LYS A 693 -15.98 3.42 -31.26
C LYS A 693 -16.37 1.94 -31.06
N VAL A 694 -17.57 1.54 -31.51
CA VAL A 694 -17.99 0.15 -31.39
C VAL A 694 -17.19 -0.75 -32.34
N GLN A 695 -16.82 -0.27 -33.52
CA GLN A 695 -15.93 -1.01 -34.41
C GLN A 695 -14.55 -1.23 -33.81
N GLU A 696 -14.01 -0.24 -33.09
CA GLU A 696 -12.76 -0.38 -32.35
C GLU A 696 -12.85 -1.41 -31.22
N MET A 697 -13.95 -1.41 -30.45
CA MET A 697 -14.19 -2.42 -29.42
C MET A 697 -14.26 -3.84 -30.03
N LYS A 698 -15.01 -4.01 -31.15
CA LYS A 698 -15.08 -5.31 -31.86
C LYS A 698 -13.71 -5.75 -32.35
N MET A 699 -12.94 -4.85 -32.93
CA MET A 699 -11.59 -5.11 -33.39
C MET A 699 -10.70 -5.69 -32.27
N ARG A 700 -10.70 -5.02 -31.11
CA ARG A 700 -9.96 -5.46 -29.92
C ARG A 700 -10.47 -6.80 -29.38
N MET A 701 -11.78 -7.01 -29.34
CA MET A 701 -12.36 -8.29 -28.87
C MET A 701 -12.06 -9.45 -29.82
N TYR A 702 -12.10 -9.23 -31.13
CA TYR A 702 -11.67 -10.24 -32.09
C TYR A 702 -10.18 -10.60 -31.91
N TYR A 703 -9.33 -9.62 -31.67
CA TYR A 703 -7.91 -9.86 -31.38
C TYR A 703 -7.75 -10.72 -30.11
N LEU A 704 -8.39 -10.33 -29.00
CA LEU A 704 -8.31 -11.05 -27.73
C LEU A 704 -8.83 -12.49 -27.84
N LYS A 705 -9.99 -12.67 -28.45
CA LYS A 705 -10.58 -14.00 -28.68
C LYS A 705 -9.71 -14.85 -29.57
N GLY A 706 -9.17 -14.26 -30.62
CA GLY A 706 -8.25 -14.92 -31.57
C GLY A 706 -6.99 -15.40 -30.89
N ARG A 707 -6.36 -14.52 -30.12
CA ARG A 707 -5.16 -14.79 -29.32
C ARG A 707 -5.36 -15.89 -28.28
N TYR A 708 -6.45 -15.82 -27.50
CA TYR A 708 -6.82 -16.85 -26.54
C TYR A 708 -6.98 -18.21 -27.19
N ASN A 709 -7.76 -18.30 -28.27
CA ASN A 709 -8.01 -19.56 -28.96
C ASN A 709 -6.70 -20.16 -29.54
N ILE A 710 -5.80 -19.34 -30.08
CA ILE A 710 -4.48 -19.82 -30.57
C ILE A 710 -3.67 -20.39 -29.41
N ALA A 711 -3.65 -19.72 -28.25
CA ALA A 711 -2.92 -20.19 -27.07
C ALA A 711 -3.48 -21.53 -26.53
N GLN A 712 -4.78 -21.78 -26.68
CA GLN A 712 -5.46 -23.04 -26.33
C GLN A 712 -5.33 -24.14 -27.38
N GLY A 713 -4.70 -23.87 -28.53
CA GLY A 713 -4.60 -24.80 -29.64
C GLY A 713 -5.85 -24.88 -30.54
N GLU A 714 -6.82 -24.00 -30.32
CA GLU A 714 -8.06 -23.86 -31.10
C GLU A 714 -7.78 -22.95 -32.33
N TYR A 715 -7.02 -23.47 -33.29
CA TYR A 715 -6.43 -22.63 -34.34
C TYR A 715 -7.43 -22.04 -35.31
N GLU A 716 -8.45 -22.83 -35.78
CA GLU A 716 -9.41 -22.31 -36.76
C GLU A 716 -10.19 -21.09 -36.26
N PRO A 717 -10.87 -21.15 -35.10
CA PRO A 717 -11.54 -19.97 -34.58
C PRO A 717 -10.56 -18.86 -34.15
N GLY A 718 -9.36 -19.22 -33.72
CA GLY A 718 -8.31 -18.27 -33.36
C GLY A 718 -7.85 -17.43 -34.55
N LEU A 719 -7.48 -18.08 -35.64
CA LEU A 719 -7.04 -17.43 -36.89
C LEU A 719 -8.15 -16.58 -37.52
N GLU A 720 -9.38 -17.06 -37.48
CA GLU A 720 -10.54 -16.28 -37.94
C GLU A 720 -10.71 -14.99 -37.12
N GLY A 721 -10.62 -15.07 -35.80
CA GLY A 721 -10.66 -13.87 -34.94
C GLY A 721 -9.55 -12.87 -35.31
N ILE A 722 -8.32 -13.34 -35.47
CA ILE A 722 -7.21 -12.45 -35.86
C ILE A 722 -7.44 -11.81 -37.22
N ARG A 723 -7.97 -12.55 -38.23
CA ARG A 723 -8.28 -11.99 -39.56
C ARG A 723 -9.34 -10.90 -39.47
N GLN A 724 -10.42 -11.12 -38.71
CA GLN A 724 -11.46 -10.11 -38.52
C GLN A 724 -10.93 -8.87 -37.80
N SER A 725 -10.03 -9.05 -36.86
CA SER A 725 -9.34 -7.94 -36.22
C SER A 725 -8.46 -7.14 -37.18
N ILE A 726 -7.70 -7.82 -38.05
CA ILE A 726 -6.88 -7.18 -39.09
C ILE A 726 -7.78 -6.37 -40.06
N GLU A 727 -8.86 -6.95 -40.54
CA GLU A 727 -9.78 -6.26 -41.45
C GLU A 727 -10.35 -4.97 -40.87
N LEU A 728 -10.75 -5.02 -39.59
CA LEU A 728 -11.25 -3.83 -38.89
C LEU A 728 -10.13 -2.83 -38.62
N ALA A 729 -8.95 -3.29 -38.24
CA ALA A 729 -7.80 -2.43 -37.97
C ALA A 729 -7.32 -1.67 -39.23
N GLU A 730 -7.32 -2.34 -40.41
CA GLU A 730 -7.04 -1.72 -41.69
C GLU A 730 -8.09 -0.63 -42.03
N LYS A 731 -9.39 -0.93 -41.84
CA LYS A 731 -10.49 0.02 -42.06
C LYS A 731 -10.41 1.24 -41.17
N LEU A 732 -9.99 1.04 -39.91
CA LEU A 732 -9.90 2.11 -38.91
C LEU A 732 -8.53 2.82 -38.92
N GLY A 733 -7.55 2.34 -39.65
CA GLY A 733 -6.18 2.86 -39.68
C GLY A 733 -5.43 2.62 -38.35
N ASN A 734 -5.79 1.58 -37.60
CA ASN A 734 -5.20 1.32 -36.28
C ASN A 734 -3.92 0.47 -36.42
N VAL A 735 -2.79 1.16 -36.59
CA VAL A 735 -1.47 0.53 -36.78
C VAL A 735 -1.07 -0.34 -35.59
N LYS A 736 -1.33 0.11 -34.37
CA LYS A 736 -0.96 -0.62 -33.13
C LYS A 736 -1.62 -2.02 -33.11
N THR A 737 -2.91 -2.10 -33.41
CA THR A 737 -3.61 -3.40 -33.47
C THR A 737 -3.13 -4.26 -34.61
N LEU A 738 -2.80 -3.66 -35.77
CA LEU A 738 -2.21 -4.41 -36.92
C LEU A 738 -0.88 -5.05 -36.50
N LEU A 739 0.03 -4.31 -35.89
CA LEU A 739 1.30 -4.85 -35.39
C LEU A 739 1.09 -5.99 -34.40
N ASN A 740 0.13 -5.84 -33.45
CA ASN A 740 -0.22 -6.89 -32.50
C ASN A 740 -0.75 -8.15 -33.20
N CYS A 741 -1.62 -7.99 -34.20
CA CYS A 741 -2.13 -9.11 -35.01
C CYS A 741 -1.00 -9.79 -35.77
N TYR A 742 -0.08 -9.05 -36.37
CA TYR A 742 1.06 -9.62 -37.11
C TYR A 742 2.04 -10.33 -36.18
N LYS A 743 2.30 -9.81 -34.99
CA LYS A 743 3.04 -10.53 -33.94
C LYS A 743 2.37 -11.86 -33.61
N GLN A 744 1.05 -11.83 -33.38
CA GLN A 744 0.29 -13.03 -33.01
C GLN A 744 0.30 -14.08 -34.14
N MET A 745 0.20 -13.66 -35.40
CA MET A 745 0.33 -14.55 -36.54
C MET A 745 1.74 -15.14 -36.65
N SER A 746 2.76 -14.35 -36.33
CA SER A 746 4.15 -14.84 -36.27
C SER A 746 4.35 -15.84 -35.13
N PHE A 747 3.79 -15.61 -33.95
CA PHE A 747 3.81 -16.57 -32.85
C PHE A 747 3.11 -17.88 -33.21
N TYR A 748 1.94 -17.79 -33.83
CA TYR A 748 1.29 -18.99 -34.37
C TYR A 748 2.17 -19.73 -35.36
N GLY A 749 2.80 -19.02 -36.32
CA GLY A 749 3.71 -19.62 -37.29
C GLY A 749 4.92 -20.30 -36.63
N ILE A 750 5.45 -19.74 -35.54
CA ILE A 750 6.50 -20.37 -34.73
C ILE A 750 5.98 -21.64 -34.05
N GLN A 751 4.79 -21.57 -33.49
CA GLN A 751 4.16 -22.67 -32.74
C GLN A 751 3.93 -23.91 -33.60
N VAL A 752 3.56 -23.71 -34.90
CA VAL A 752 3.34 -24.77 -35.87
C VAL A 752 4.51 -24.97 -36.85
N GLU A 753 5.66 -24.33 -36.60
CA GLU A 753 6.87 -24.40 -37.43
C GLU A 753 6.63 -24.08 -38.93
N ALA A 754 5.89 -23.00 -39.18
CA ALA A 754 5.58 -22.49 -40.52
C ALA A 754 6.41 -21.22 -40.85
N PRO A 755 7.70 -21.34 -41.26
CA PRO A 755 8.60 -20.20 -41.39
C PRO A 755 8.17 -19.19 -42.46
N GLU A 756 7.53 -19.64 -43.55
CA GLU A 756 7.08 -18.75 -44.61
C GLU A 756 5.93 -17.84 -44.12
N LEU A 757 5.05 -18.37 -43.28
CA LEU A 757 4.01 -17.58 -42.63
C LEU A 757 4.63 -16.54 -41.69
N VAL A 758 5.62 -16.93 -40.89
CA VAL A 758 6.36 -16.01 -40.03
C VAL A 758 6.97 -14.88 -40.85
N LYS A 759 7.68 -15.22 -41.95
CA LYS A 759 8.31 -14.21 -42.79
C LYS A 759 7.32 -13.26 -43.46
N GLU A 760 6.17 -13.75 -43.91
CA GLU A 760 5.09 -12.92 -44.48
C GLU A 760 4.62 -11.84 -43.50
N TYR A 761 4.30 -12.24 -42.25
CA TYR A 761 3.80 -11.29 -41.25
C TYR A 761 4.88 -10.39 -40.66
N LEU A 762 6.13 -10.84 -40.60
CA LEU A 762 7.26 -9.98 -40.26
C LEU A 762 7.48 -8.88 -41.30
N ASP A 763 7.41 -9.20 -42.59
CA ASP A 763 7.57 -8.20 -43.67
C ASP A 763 6.45 -7.14 -43.60
N LYS A 764 5.21 -7.60 -43.36
CA LYS A 764 4.07 -6.67 -43.14
C LYS A 764 4.27 -5.79 -41.93
N GLY A 765 4.81 -6.34 -40.86
CA GLY A 765 5.09 -5.60 -39.62
C GLY A 765 6.19 -4.56 -39.80
N PHE A 766 7.33 -4.96 -40.37
CA PHE A 766 8.43 -4.02 -40.64
C PHE A 766 8.03 -2.87 -41.57
N ALA A 767 7.10 -3.12 -42.52
CA ALA A 767 6.57 -2.07 -43.39
C ALA A 767 5.74 -1.00 -42.66
N LEU A 768 5.20 -1.30 -41.46
CA LEU A 768 4.40 -0.38 -40.67
C LEU A 768 5.21 0.33 -39.55
N LEU A 769 6.36 -0.27 -39.17
CA LEU A 769 7.17 0.25 -38.07
C LEU A 769 7.94 1.52 -38.43
N GLN A 770 7.85 2.54 -37.60
CA GLN A 770 8.65 3.75 -37.70
C GLN A 770 10.07 3.55 -37.12
N GLU A 771 11.05 4.37 -37.52
CA GLU A 771 12.44 4.21 -37.08
C GLU A 771 12.65 4.37 -35.58
N GLU A 772 11.76 5.09 -34.93
CA GLU A 772 11.82 5.45 -33.49
C GLU A 772 11.18 4.41 -32.57
N GLU A 773 10.42 3.44 -33.12
CA GLU A 773 9.73 2.39 -32.36
C GLU A 773 10.67 1.22 -32.02
N ASN A 774 11.67 1.47 -31.18
CA ASN A 774 12.75 0.51 -30.88
C ASN A 774 12.25 -0.79 -30.23
N GLU A 775 11.26 -0.73 -29.35
CA GLU A 775 10.73 -1.88 -28.62
C GLU A 775 10.01 -2.86 -29.57
N GLU A 776 9.04 -2.36 -30.34
CA GLU A 776 8.33 -3.17 -31.31
C GLU A 776 9.28 -3.71 -32.39
N ARG A 777 10.19 -2.88 -32.87
CA ARG A 777 11.24 -3.28 -33.79
C ARG A 777 12.11 -4.39 -33.21
N GLY A 778 12.46 -4.31 -31.91
CA GLY A 778 13.22 -5.33 -31.19
C GLY A 778 12.49 -6.69 -31.20
N VAL A 779 11.16 -6.69 -30.95
CA VAL A 779 10.36 -7.92 -31.01
C VAL A 779 10.36 -8.52 -32.43
N PHE A 780 10.08 -7.71 -33.45
CA PHE A 780 10.09 -8.19 -34.85
C PHE A 780 11.48 -8.67 -35.30
N THR A 781 12.55 -8.00 -34.85
CA THR A 781 13.94 -8.41 -35.13
C THR A 781 14.26 -9.73 -34.44
N ARG A 782 13.85 -9.94 -33.19
CA ARG A 782 13.99 -11.24 -32.49
C ARG A 782 13.24 -12.36 -33.23
N LEU A 783 12.01 -12.12 -33.69
CA LEU A 783 11.24 -13.10 -34.45
C LEU A 783 11.87 -13.38 -35.83
N LEU A 784 12.50 -12.40 -36.45
CA LEU A 784 13.30 -12.59 -37.67
C LEU A 784 14.55 -13.44 -37.40
N GLY A 785 15.19 -13.30 -36.24
CA GLY A 785 16.25 -14.19 -35.80
C GLY A 785 15.79 -15.65 -35.71
N TRP A 786 14.59 -15.90 -35.15
CA TRP A 786 13.98 -17.23 -35.16
C TRP A 786 13.75 -17.78 -36.58
N TYR A 787 13.28 -16.95 -37.52
CA TYR A 787 13.14 -17.36 -38.92
C TYR A 787 14.46 -17.84 -39.51
N TYR A 788 15.55 -17.10 -39.29
CA TYR A 788 16.89 -17.50 -39.78
C TYR A 788 17.40 -18.75 -39.07
N LEU A 789 17.16 -18.90 -37.78
CA LEU A 789 17.49 -20.09 -37.00
C LEU A 789 16.79 -21.32 -37.56
N TYR A 790 15.50 -21.24 -37.88
CA TYR A 790 14.74 -22.31 -38.48
C TYR A 790 15.25 -22.67 -39.89
N LYS A 791 15.68 -21.68 -40.67
CA LYS A 791 16.34 -21.87 -42.00
C LYS A 791 17.80 -22.34 -41.88
N LYS A 792 18.34 -22.53 -40.68
CA LYS A 792 19.73 -22.90 -40.37
C LYS A 792 20.78 -21.90 -40.88
N ASP A 793 20.39 -20.64 -41.10
CA ASP A 793 21.30 -19.52 -41.36
C ASP A 793 21.73 -18.93 -39.98
N TYR A 794 22.63 -19.65 -39.33
CA TYR A 794 23.02 -19.38 -37.96
C TYR A 794 23.73 -18.03 -37.78
N GLU A 795 24.49 -17.58 -38.79
CA GLU A 795 25.18 -16.29 -38.72
C GLU A 795 24.18 -15.13 -38.69
N LYS A 796 23.17 -15.14 -39.57
CA LYS A 796 22.11 -14.11 -39.55
C LYS A 796 21.22 -14.24 -38.35
N ALA A 797 20.93 -15.44 -37.88
CA ALA A 797 20.14 -15.64 -36.66
C ALA A 797 20.80 -15.00 -35.46
N GLU A 798 22.10 -15.25 -35.24
CA GLU A 798 22.87 -14.66 -34.17
C GLU A 798 22.90 -13.11 -34.25
N GLU A 799 23.20 -12.58 -35.47
CA GLU A 799 23.19 -11.15 -35.75
C GLU A 799 21.83 -10.52 -35.32
N LYS A 800 20.71 -11.13 -35.72
CA LYS A 800 19.39 -10.57 -35.40
C LYS A 800 19.01 -10.68 -33.92
N PHE A 801 19.42 -11.73 -33.24
CA PHE A 801 19.19 -11.82 -31.79
C PHE A 801 20.00 -10.78 -31.01
N LEU A 802 21.26 -10.52 -31.36
CA LEU A 802 22.08 -9.49 -30.75
C LEU A 802 21.57 -8.08 -31.12
N GLU A 803 21.18 -7.83 -32.37
CA GLU A 803 20.54 -6.58 -32.78
C GLU A 803 19.26 -6.31 -31.97
N ALA A 804 18.45 -7.33 -31.68
CA ALA A 804 17.27 -7.19 -30.87
C ALA A 804 17.64 -6.81 -29.41
N VAL A 805 18.70 -7.40 -28.83
CA VAL A 805 19.18 -7.01 -27.49
C VAL A 805 19.60 -5.54 -27.48
N GLU A 806 20.34 -5.08 -28.49
CA GLU A 806 20.76 -3.68 -28.61
C GLU A 806 19.55 -2.73 -28.70
N LEU A 807 18.51 -3.10 -29.46
CA LEU A 807 17.28 -2.31 -29.57
C LEU A 807 16.56 -2.19 -28.24
N PHE A 808 16.46 -3.28 -27.46
CA PHE A 808 15.85 -3.27 -26.12
C PHE A 808 16.68 -2.53 -25.06
N GLN A 809 17.98 -2.35 -25.26
CA GLN A 809 18.88 -1.64 -24.34
C GLN A 809 19.00 -0.14 -24.61
N LYS A 810 18.38 0.39 -25.68
CA LYS A 810 18.44 1.82 -25.96
C LYS A 810 17.72 2.63 -24.86
N PRO A 811 18.24 3.84 -24.51
CA PRO A 811 17.61 4.71 -23.50
C PRO A 811 16.15 5.07 -23.78
N GLU A 812 15.80 5.20 -25.04
CA GLU A 812 14.44 5.50 -25.51
C GLU A 812 13.46 4.33 -25.32
N SER A 813 13.99 3.12 -25.08
CA SER A 813 13.23 1.90 -24.80
C SER A 813 13.04 1.64 -23.29
N GLN A 814 13.40 2.57 -22.41
CA GLN A 814 13.41 2.35 -20.94
C GLN A 814 12.06 2.65 -20.24
N GLU A 815 11.01 2.99 -20.97
CA GLU A 815 9.66 3.17 -20.39
C GLU A 815 8.97 1.84 -20.04
N GLY A 816 9.57 0.67 -20.38
CA GLY A 816 8.99 -0.65 -20.15
C GLY A 816 9.97 -1.66 -19.51
N CYS A 817 9.41 -2.70 -18.90
CA CYS A 817 10.17 -3.81 -18.33
C CYS A 817 10.63 -4.78 -19.44
N LEU A 818 11.79 -4.51 -20.05
CA LEU A 818 12.30 -5.22 -21.23
C LEU A 818 13.21 -6.42 -20.91
N HIS A 819 13.48 -6.69 -19.63
CA HIS A 819 14.39 -7.78 -19.24
C HIS A 819 13.98 -9.15 -19.74
N ILE A 820 12.66 -9.41 -19.82
CA ILE A 820 12.11 -10.66 -20.36
C ILE A 820 12.34 -10.76 -21.86
N SER A 821 12.19 -9.65 -22.59
CA SER A 821 12.48 -9.61 -24.03
C SER A 821 13.96 -9.82 -24.33
N ILE A 822 14.85 -9.30 -23.49
CA ILE A 822 16.29 -9.53 -23.54
C ILE A 822 16.61 -10.99 -23.19
N ALA A 823 16.02 -11.52 -22.11
CA ALA A 823 16.17 -12.92 -21.72
C ALA A 823 15.71 -13.88 -22.83
N ALA A 824 14.63 -13.53 -23.53
CA ALA A 824 14.16 -14.30 -24.69
C ALA A 824 15.20 -14.36 -25.83
N CYS A 825 15.90 -13.27 -26.09
CA CYS A 825 16.98 -13.26 -27.08
C CYS A 825 18.12 -14.21 -26.67
N TYR A 826 18.52 -14.21 -25.39
CA TYR A 826 19.50 -15.16 -24.87
C TYR A 826 18.99 -16.61 -24.91
N GLY A 827 17.70 -16.85 -24.64
CA GLY A 827 17.07 -18.17 -24.80
C GLY A 827 17.16 -18.68 -26.24
N TYR A 828 16.88 -17.85 -27.24
CA TYR A 828 17.03 -18.21 -28.67
C TYR A 828 18.49 -18.36 -29.08
N LEU A 829 19.43 -17.61 -28.51
CA LEU A 829 20.87 -17.88 -28.70
C LEU A 829 21.23 -19.26 -28.12
N GLY A 830 20.66 -19.64 -26.99
CA GLY A 830 20.80 -20.99 -26.44
C GLY A 830 20.30 -22.07 -27.41
N ASP A 831 19.12 -21.87 -28.05
CA ASP A 831 18.59 -22.74 -29.09
C ASP A 831 19.52 -22.82 -30.27
N LEU A 832 20.06 -21.70 -30.73
CA LEU A 832 21.00 -21.63 -31.87
C LEU A 832 22.26 -22.45 -31.62
N TYR A 833 22.91 -22.27 -30.46
CA TYR A 833 24.13 -23.01 -30.15
C TYR A 833 23.87 -24.50 -29.87
N ARG A 834 22.67 -24.84 -29.34
CA ARG A 834 22.23 -26.22 -29.17
C ARG A 834 22.07 -26.91 -30.56
N GLU A 835 21.44 -26.24 -31.52
CA GLU A 835 21.31 -26.76 -32.91
C GLU A 835 22.65 -26.94 -33.62
N GLN A 836 23.66 -26.15 -33.31
CA GLN A 836 25.04 -26.31 -33.78
C GLN A 836 25.81 -27.42 -33.04
N GLY A 837 25.24 -28.03 -31.99
CA GLY A 837 25.91 -29.02 -31.17
C GLY A 837 26.92 -28.42 -30.15
N LYS A 838 26.97 -27.13 -30.01
CA LYS A 838 27.84 -26.42 -29.01
C LYS A 838 27.16 -26.36 -27.67
N LEU A 839 27.13 -27.50 -26.97
CA LEU A 839 26.26 -27.68 -25.81
C LEU A 839 26.67 -26.85 -24.59
N GLU A 840 27.97 -26.55 -24.39
CA GLU A 840 28.41 -25.73 -23.24
C GLU A 840 28.03 -24.24 -23.43
N GLU A 841 28.20 -23.72 -24.64
CA GLU A 841 27.79 -22.36 -24.99
C GLU A 841 26.27 -22.23 -24.91
N ALA A 842 25.52 -23.22 -25.37
CA ALA A 842 24.05 -23.27 -25.25
C ALA A 842 23.59 -23.20 -23.79
N ALA A 843 24.24 -23.99 -22.91
CA ALA A 843 23.95 -23.95 -21.48
C ALA A 843 24.23 -22.57 -20.88
N GLY A 844 25.34 -21.94 -21.21
CA GLY A 844 25.70 -20.60 -20.76
C GLY A 844 24.68 -19.54 -21.17
N TYR A 845 24.13 -19.60 -22.39
CA TYR A 845 23.09 -18.69 -22.83
C TYR A 845 21.75 -18.91 -22.12
N TYR A 846 21.33 -20.16 -21.88
CA TYR A 846 20.11 -20.42 -21.10
C TYR A 846 20.25 -19.99 -19.64
N GLU A 847 21.41 -20.21 -19.02
CA GLU A 847 21.68 -19.75 -17.66
C GLU A 847 21.66 -18.21 -17.60
N THR A 848 22.21 -17.52 -18.62
CA THR A 848 22.11 -16.06 -18.74
C THR A 848 20.67 -15.61 -18.91
N ALA A 849 19.87 -16.30 -19.75
CA ALA A 849 18.44 -16.02 -19.93
C ALA A 849 17.67 -16.20 -18.61
N LEU A 850 17.92 -17.28 -17.88
CA LEU A 850 17.32 -17.50 -16.56
C LEU A 850 17.72 -16.40 -15.58
N LYS A 851 19.00 -16.05 -15.50
CA LYS A 851 19.47 -14.98 -14.62
C LYS A 851 18.87 -13.61 -14.97
N THR A 852 18.76 -13.29 -16.25
CA THR A 852 18.14 -12.04 -16.72
C THR A 852 16.64 -12.02 -16.49
N GLY A 853 15.96 -13.16 -16.59
CA GLY A 853 14.50 -13.30 -16.47
C GLY A 853 14.00 -13.58 -15.05
N THR A 854 14.74 -14.30 -14.20
CA THR A 854 14.29 -14.65 -12.83
C THR A 854 14.20 -13.46 -11.90
N ASP A 855 14.95 -12.43 -12.20
CA ASP A 855 14.97 -11.24 -11.37
C ASP A 855 13.73 -10.36 -11.57
N LYS A 856 12.94 -10.55 -12.63
CA LYS A 856 11.86 -9.65 -12.98
C LYS A 856 10.73 -10.34 -13.77
N VAL A 857 9.90 -11.14 -13.12
CA VAL A 857 8.56 -11.53 -13.63
C VAL A 857 8.45 -12.53 -14.78
N MET A 858 7.58 -13.48 -14.61
CA MET A 858 6.78 -14.30 -15.53
C MET A 858 7.27 -15.70 -15.84
N ALA A 859 6.47 -16.61 -15.32
CA ALA A 859 6.68 -18.03 -15.36
C ALA A 859 6.73 -18.68 -16.75
N ASN A 860 6.00 -18.15 -17.74
CA ASN A 860 5.91 -18.79 -19.05
C ASN A 860 7.25 -18.83 -19.81
N GLY A 861 7.92 -17.70 -19.90
CA GLY A 861 9.22 -17.61 -20.56
C GLY A 861 10.31 -18.41 -19.87
N LEU A 862 10.31 -18.43 -18.53
CA LEU A 862 11.25 -19.23 -17.75
C LEU A 862 11.11 -20.73 -18.01
N GLY A 863 9.88 -21.23 -18.16
CA GLY A 863 9.61 -22.62 -18.52
C GLY A 863 10.29 -23.05 -19.83
N GLN A 864 10.36 -22.15 -20.82
CA GLN A 864 11.05 -22.40 -22.07
C GLN A 864 12.57 -22.51 -21.87
N PHE A 865 13.17 -21.64 -21.03
CA PHE A 865 14.60 -21.65 -20.74
C PHE A 865 14.99 -22.89 -19.93
N TYR A 866 14.21 -23.25 -18.92
CA TYR A 866 14.40 -24.51 -18.17
C TYR A 866 14.28 -25.73 -19.09
N SER A 867 13.30 -25.72 -20.02
CA SER A 867 13.16 -26.81 -20.99
C SER A 867 14.39 -26.91 -21.89
N GLY A 868 14.90 -25.79 -22.42
CA GLY A 868 16.11 -25.74 -23.24
C GLY A 868 17.35 -26.23 -22.51
N LEU A 869 17.56 -25.77 -21.26
CA LEU A 869 18.67 -26.21 -20.41
C LEU A 869 18.57 -27.70 -20.05
N GLY A 870 17.36 -28.18 -19.73
CA GLY A 870 17.10 -29.59 -19.50
C GLY A 870 17.42 -30.46 -20.72
N GLN A 871 17.09 -30.02 -21.94
CA GLN A 871 17.47 -30.69 -23.19
C GLN A 871 18.98 -30.71 -23.39
N VAL A 872 19.68 -29.62 -23.13
CA VAL A 872 21.16 -29.57 -23.19
C VAL A 872 21.77 -30.54 -22.21
N ARG A 873 21.35 -30.59 -20.97
CA ARG A 873 21.85 -31.53 -19.96
C ARG A 873 21.57 -33.00 -20.34
N LEU A 874 20.39 -33.27 -20.93
CA LEU A 874 20.08 -34.59 -21.50
C LEU A 874 21.05 -34.98 -22.59
N LEU A 875 21.36 -34.09 -23.54
CA LEU A 875 22.32 -34.32 -24.62
C LEU A 875 23.76 -34.50 -24.15
N GLN A 876 24.15 -33.86 -23.06
CA GLN A 876 25.43 -34.01 -22.37
C GLN A 876 25.52 -35.31 -21.53
N GLY A 877 24.44 -36.09 -21.40
CA GLY A 877 24.36 -37.27 -20.51
C GLY A 877 24.29 -36.95 -19.03
N ARG A 878 24.05 -35.69 -18.64
CA ARG A 878 23.88 -35.24 -17.25
C ARG A 878 22.43 -35.37 -16.82
N TYR A 879 21.98 -36.63 -16.67
CA TYR A 879 20.55 -36.96 -16.53
C TYR A 879 19.91 -36.41 -15.25
N GLU A 880 20.61 -36.40 -14.11
CA GLU A 880 20.07 -35.87 -12.86
C GLU A 880 19.75 -34.37 -12.93
N GLU A 881 20.67 -33.59 -13.51
CA GLU A 881 20.46 -32.16 -13.75
C GLU A 881 19.38 -31.92 -14.80
N GLY A 882 19.39 -32.72 -15.88
CA GLY A 882 18.37 -32.68 -16.93
C GLY A 882 16.97 -32.90 -16.36
N GLU A 883 16.81 -33.92 -15.48
CA GLU A 883 15.54 -34.22 -14.82
C GLU A 883 15.06 -33.04 -13.97
N LYS A 884 15.95 -32.44 -13.19
CA LYS A 884 15.64 -31.29 -12.36
C LYS A 884 15.09 -30.13 -13.22
N TYR A 885 15.81 -29.73 -14.27
CA TYR A 885 15.40 -28.61 -15.12
C TYR A 885 14.13 -28.91 -15.93
N LEU A 886 13.92 -30.14 -16.39
CA LEU A 886 12.68 -30.52 -17.08
C LEU A 886 11.48 -30.54 -16.14
N LYS A 887 11.64 -30.95 -14.87
CA LYS A 887 10.59 -30.84 -13.86
C LYS A 887 10.21 -29.38 -13.61
N GLU A 888 11.20 -28.50 -13.41
CA GLU A 888 10.96 -27.06 -13.26
C GLU A 888 10.23 -26.48 -14.48
N ALA A 889 10.65 -26.86 -15.71
CA ALA A 889 10.00 -26.43 -16.95
C ALA A 889 8.53 -26.86 -17.00
N ILE A 890 8.26 -28.15 -16.76
CA ILE A 890 6.90 -28.71 -16.80
C ILE A 890 6.04 -28.05 -15.72
N GLU A 891 6.58 -27.84 -14.56
CA GLU A 891 5.88 -27.21 -13.45
C GLU A 891 5.56 -25.74 -13.77
N CYS A 892 6.52 -24.95 -14.28
CA CYS A 892 6.30 -23.59 -14.75
C CYS A 892 5.20 -23.51 -15.80
N LEU A 893 5.29 -24.32 -16.84
CA LEU A 893 4.34 -24.29 -17.97
C LEU A 893 2.95 -24.85 -17.62
N LYS A 894 2.86 -25.77 -16.66
CA LYS A 894 1.59 -26.36 -16.20
C LYS A 894 0.74 -25.37 -15.40
N ARG A 895 1.37 -24.44 -14.69
CA ARG A 895 0.71 -23.50 -13.76
C ARG A 895 -0.27 -22.59 -14.44
N HIS A 896 0.13 -22.05 -15.59
CA HIS A 896 -0.67 -21.06 -16.34
C HIS A 896 -1.60 -21.68 -17.37
N GLY A 897 -1.78 -23.01 -17.34
CA GLY A 897 -2.56 -23.69 -18.38
C GLY A 897 -1.96 -23.57 -19.77
N TYR A 898 -0.66 -23.25 -19.84
CA TYR A 898 0.04 -23.02 -21.09
C TYR A 898 0.43 -24.36 -21.72
N TYR A 899 0.04 -24.55 -22.96
CA TYR A 899 0.28 -25.81 -23.64
C TYR A 899 1.54 -25.81 -24.48
N TRP A 900 1.86 -24.68 -25.16
CA TRP A 900 3.00 -24.59 -26.05
C TRP A 900 4.33 -24.65 -25.33
N GLY A 901 5.16 -25.60 -25.70
CA GLY A 901 6.47 -25.90 -25.12
C GLY A 901 6.39 -26.89 -23.95
N ARG A 902 5.23 -27.03 -23.29
CA ARG A 902 5.02 -28.04 -22.26
C ARG A 902 5.05 -29.45 -22.85
N GLU A 903 4.40 -29.65 -24.01
CA GLU A 903 4.41 -30.91 -24.74
C GLU A 903 5.84 -31.39 -25.06
N LYS A 904 6.70 -30.46 -25.45
CA LYS A 904 8.12 -30.72 -25.72
C LYS A 904 8.92 -31.03 -24.46
N ALA A 905 8.74 -30.27 -23.38
CA ALA A 905 9.40 -30.53 -22.12
C ALA A 905 9.04 -31.90 -21.55
N GLU A 906 7.74 -32.28 -21.63
CA GLU A 906 7.28 -33.61 -21.22
C GLU A 906 7.83 -34.72 -22.15
N ALA A 907 7.89 -34.50 -23.48
CA ALA A 907 8.50 -35.45 -24.38
C ALA A 907 10.00 -35.67 -24.12
N CYS A 908 10.74 -34.61 -23.79
CA CYS A 908 12.13 -34.70 -23.38
C CYS A 908 12.29 -35.42 -22.03
N MET A 909 11.35 -35.23 -21.09
CA MET A 909 11.32 -35.99 -19.83
C MET A 909 11.13 -37.50 -20.12
N VAL A 910 10.22 -37.86 -21.01
CA VAL A 910 10.05 -39.27 -21.43
C VAL A 910 11.36 -39.85 -21.95
N LEU A 911 12.05 -39.12 -22.83
CA LEU A 911 13.34 -39.59 -23.41
C LEU A 911 14.39 -39.77 -22.28
N LEU A 912 14.48 -38.83 -21.33
CA LEU A 912 15.37 -38.91 -20.19
C LEU A 912 15.07 -40.14 -19.31
N LEU A 913 13.81 -40.38 -19.00
CA LEU A 913 13.36 -41.50 -18.16
C LEU A 913 13.64 -42.84 -18.85
N LEU A 914 13.49 -42.90 -20.19
CA LEU A 914 13.88 -44.09 -20.97
C LEU A 914 15.38 -44.35 -20.89
N LYS A 915 16.24 -43.31 -21.05
CA LYS A 915 17.69 -43.41 -20.91
C LYS A 915 18.15 -43.84 -19.52
N THR A 916 17.36 -43.55 -18.47
CA THR A 916 17.62 -43.98 -17.10
C THR A 916 16.88 -45.25 -16.70
N GLY A 917 16.17 -45.94 -17.61
CA GLY A 917 15.50 -47.20 -17.38
C GLY A 917 14.14 -47.14 -16.66
N ARG A 918 13.59 -45.98 -16.43
CA ARG A 918 12.34 -45.73 -15.67
C ARG A 918 11.11 -45.72 -16.57
N LYS A 919 10.80 -46.86 -17.21
CA LYS A 919 9.77 -46.98 -18.25
C LYS A 919 8.33 -46.69 -17.75
N GLU A 920 7.97 -47.05 -16.55
CA GLU A 920 6.59 -46.82 -16.07
C GLU A 920 6.31 -45.33 -15.84
N GLU A 921 7.23 -44.59 -15.27
CA GLU A 921 7.12 -43.15 -15.13
C GLU A 921 7.12 -42.42 -16.51
N ALA A 922 7.93 -42.93 -17.44
CA ALA A 922 7.93 -42.41 -18.81
C ALA A 922 6.57 -42.51 -19.51
N ARG A 923 5.77 -43.56 -19.23
CA ARG A 923 4.43 -43.72 -19.80
C ARG A 923 3.45 -42.63 -19.34
N GLU A 924 3.55 -42.14 -18.10
CA GLU A 924 2.68 -41.08 -17.60
C GLU A 924 2.96 -39.74 -18.31
N TYR A 925 4.23 -39.36 -18.41
CA TYR A 925 4.63 -38.17 -19.14
C TYR A 925 4.31 -38.28 -20.63
N PHE A 926 4.47 -39.45 -21.23
CA PHE A 926 4.13 -39.70 -22.64
C PHE A 926 2.64 -39.47 -22.91
N LYS A 927 1.76 -39.98 -22.05
CA LYS A 927 0.32 -39.81 -22.18
C LYS A 927 -0.08 -38.32 -22.18
N GLU A 928 0.51 -37.54 -21.26
CA GLU A 928 0.21 -36.13 -21.15
C GLU A 928 0.81 -35.32 -22.28
N SER A 929 2.07 -35.54 -22.65
CA SER A 929 2.71 -34.92 -23.80
C SER A 929 1.93 -35.20 -25.09
N ARG A 930 1.44 -36.42 -25.28
CA ARG A 930 0.62 -36.80 -26.43
C ARG A 930 -0.70 -36.04 -26.49
N ARG A 931 -1.40 -35.98 -25.35
CA ARG A 931 -2.65 -35.23 -25.20
C ARG A 931 -2.51 -33.75 -25.55
N ILE A 932 -1.41 -33.11 -25.12
CA ILE A 932 -1.13 -31.72 -25.41
C ILE A 932 -0.72 -31.53 -26.87
N SER A 933 0.15 -32.43 -27.42
CA SER A 933 0.62 -32.38 -28.81
C SER A 933 -0.53 -32.48 -29.82
N GLU A 934 -1.60 -33.23 -29.52
CA GLU A 934 -2.81 -33.30 -30.35
C GLU A 934 -3.49 -31.93 -30.52
N LYS A 935 -3.39 -31.06 -29.51
CA LYS A 935 -3.90 -29.67 -29.54
C LYS A 935 -2.94 -28.73 -30.25
N ILE A 936 -1.67 -28.72 -29.83
CA ILE A 936 -0.67 -27.76 -30.30
C ILE A 936 -0.12 -28.07 -31.69
N LYS A 937 -0.10 -29.35 -32.08
CA LYS A 937 0.32 -29.81 -33.42
C LYS A 937 1.70 -29.32 -33.86
N ASN A 938 2.66 -29.24 -32.88
CA ASN A 938 4.03 -28.87 -33.20
C ASN A 938 4.77 -30.02 -33.90
N PRO A 939 5.31 -29.81 -35.13
CA PRO A 939 5.92 -30.88 -35.91
C PRO A 939 7.14 -31.53 -35.26
N SER A 940 8.03 -30.76 -34.67
CA SER A 940 9.23 -31.26 -33.97
C SER A 940 8.88 -32.12 -32.77
N THR A 941 7.90 -31.73 -31.98
CA THR A 941 7.42 -32.53 -30.84
C THR A 941 6.74 -33.81 -31.31
N GLU A 942 5.94 -33.76 -32.37
CA GLU A 942 5.34 -34.95 -32.97
C GLU A 942 6.38 -35.98 -33.47
N LEU A 943 7.49 -35.51 -34.05
CA LEU A 943 8.59 -36.40 -34.45
C LEU A 943 9.23 -37.05 -33.24
N LEU A 944 9.53 -36.27 -32.18
CA LEU A 944 10.11 -36.77 -30.95
C LEU A 944 9.19 -37.82 -30.29
N LEU A 945 7.89 -37.56 -30.21
CA LEU A 945 6.91 -38.48 -29.63
C LEU A 945 6.84 -39.81 -30.42
N ARG A 946 6.96 -39.79 -31.74
CA ARG A 946 7.01 -41.03 -32.55
C ARG A 946 8.28 -41.85 -32.30
N GLU A 947 9.42 -41.21 -32.07
CA GLU A 947 10.66 -41.89 -31.71
C GLU A 947 10.54 -42.56 -30.33
N VAL A 948 10.09 -41.80 -29.35
CA VAL A 948 9.91 -42.23 -27.98
C VAL A 948 8.87 -43.38 -27.89
N GLU A 949 7.79 -43.32 -28.65
CA GLU A 949 6.77 -44.37 -28.71
C GLU A 949 7.34 -45.73 -29.16
N ARG A 950 8.31 -45.71 -30.08
CA ARG A 950 9.00 -46.94 -30.52
C ARG A 950 9.85 -47.58 -29.39
N GLU A 951 10.44 -46.76 -28.54
CA GLU A 951 11.27 -47.23 -27.40
C GLU A 951 10.42 -47.66 -26.20
N LEU A 952 9.20 -47.15 -26.06
CA LEU A 952 8.24 -47.54 -25.02
C LEU A 952 7.55 -48.87 -25.30
N LYS A 953 7.35 -49.19 -26.60
CA LYS A 953 6.88 -50.51 -27.05
C LYS A 953 7.98 -51.56 -26.88
#